data_23462fc614a0551fc0396eb0ff82baf8
#
_entry.id   23462fc614a0551fc0396eb0ff82baf8
#
_cell.length_a   1.000
_cell.length_b   1.000
_cell.length_c   1.000
_cell.angle_alpha   90.00
_cell.angle_beta   90.00
_cell.angle_gamma   90.00
#
_symmetry.space_group_name_H-M   'P 1'
#
loop_
_entity.id
_entity.type
_entity.pdbx_description
1 polymer ?
#
loop_
_entity_poly.entity_id
_entity_poly.type
_entity_poly.pdbx_seq_one_letter_code
_entity_poly.pdbx_strand_id
1 'polypeptide(L)'
;MNKLSEEEIEFITKCLKEGKPIPDNYRYIIPFETKKEYELTYEGKEREEDILADTMVVPLQPVKTFGNNGNGWTNKLIFGDNLQVLKALMDDPEVYDKNTGRGKVRLIYIDPPFGTGDIYDAKGTAPAYSAKLQGAKFIEFLRKRLVFLREILADNGSIYVRIDYHFGHYLKAVMDEIFEKNTFRNEIVINRSKYTKTAPRRFLTKTDSLFFYTKSENYQYSSKRKEKPIEEQIWRPFLHLPGESKTNRYRVIESKKFYPPGGRHWAFSQKNLDIAYSKGLARINSKTGEPEIKTIDTEISNNWTDIPGYTARPGGYPTENSEVLLERIITASSNPGDIVLDAFAGSGTTLAVAEKLGRRWIGIDCGKLAIYTMQKRLLNLREEIGNRGKSLKVKPFTLYNAGLYDYKMVKDLPWDKYREFVLKLFQCRDEKHRVAGVELDGYLGRDPVMVFDYKKHKDVILDREFINDLHKILGNKVSYKFFIIVPAASVMFFEDYIEKGKIKYFVLRIPYSIIDELHRKGFTHIKQPIREADVNDTIDAVGFDFIQIPNVECDYFIEGKKGQMEIDKSNKEAVIKIKKFKSNILSKKPLKFENRETLSMVMIDYDYDGEVFDFDDVFYAEDIKKNKWEIHLDANKIDEQIMIIYIDIFGNEKREVKKRKDFKKG
;
A
#
# COMPACT_ATOMS: atom_id res chain seq x y z
N MET A 1 -43.05 -13.65 -3.67
CA MET A 1 -41.90 -14.58 -3.64
C MET A 1 -42.44 -15.99 -3.65
N ASN A 2 -42.10 -16.79 -4.65
CA ASN A 2 -42.43 -18.19 -4.66
C ASN A 2 -41.62 -18.87 -3.55
N LYS A 3 -42.27 -19.47 -2.59
CA LYS A 3 -41.59 -20.29 -1.58
C LYS A 3 -41.09 -21.56 -2.25
N LEU A 4 -39.90 -22.01 -1.88
CA LEU A 4 -39.37 -23.32 -2.25
C LEU A 4 -40.35 -24.42 -1.76
N SER A 5 -40.59 -25.42 -2.58
CA SER A 5 -41.31 -26.62 -2.15
C SER A 5 -40.47 -27.47 -1.19
N GLU A 6 -41.09 -28.35 -0.44
CA GLU A 6 -40.36 -29.26 0.48
C GLU A 6 -39.36 -30.13 -0.30
N GLU A 7 -39.69 -30.58 -1.49
CA GLU A 7 -38.79 -31.38 -2.34
C GLU A 7 -37.59 -30.59 -2.82
N GLU A 8 -37.76 -29.30 -3.14
CA GLU A 8 -36.67 -28.39 -3.52
C GLU A 8 -35.73 -28.10 -2.34
N ILE A 9 -36.28 -27.91 -1.15
CA ILE A 9 -35.51 -27.73 0.09
C ILE A 9 -34.69 -28.98 0.38
N GLU A 10 -35.28 -30.17 0.26
CA GLU A 10 -34.59 -31.43 0.49
C GLU A 10 -33.49 -31.66 -0.53
N PHE A 11 -33.74 -31.35 -1.80
CA PHE A 11 -32.75 -31.43 -2.88
C PHE A 11 -31.56 -30.48 -2.64
N ILE A 12 -31.81 -29.21 -2.29
CA ILE A 12 -30.77 -28.22 -1.99
C ILE A 12 -29.96 -28.68 -0.77
N THR A 13 -30.64 -29.16 0.27
CA THR A 13 -29.99 -29.68 1.48
C THR A 13 -29.09 -30.87 1.18
N LYS A 14 -29.52 -31.74 0.26
CA LYS A 14 -28.71 -32.88 -0.18
C LYS A 14 -27.48 -32.41 -0.97
N CYS A 15 -27.62 -31.44 -1.88
CA CYS A 15 -26.48 -30.86 -2.60
C CYS A 15 -25.44 -30.28 -1.63
N LEU A 16 -25.87 -29.53 -0.62
CA LEU A 16 -24.99 -28.94 0.41
C LEU A 16 -24.26 -30.02 1.23
N LYS A 17 -24.96 -31.07 1.66
CA LYS A 17 -24.37 -32.19 2.40
C LYS A 17 -23.36 -33.01 1.60
N GLU A 18 -23.55 -33.11 0.30
CA GLU A 18 -22.69 -33.87 -0.61
C GLU A 18 -21.57 -33.01 -1.22
N GLY A 19 -21.50 -31.72 -0.90
CA GLY A 19 -20.54 -30.77 -1.49
C GLY A 19 -20.72 -30.55 -2.99
N LYS A 20 -21.93 -30.79 -3.50
CA LYS A 20 -22.28 -30.57 -4.90
C LYS A 20 -22.76 -29.15 -5.14
N PRO A 21 -22.47 -28.54 -6.30
CA PRO A 21 -22.99 -27.22 -6.63
C PRO A 21 -24.53 -27.25 -6.74
N ILE A 22 -25.17 -26.22 -6.19
CA ILE A 22 -26.60 -26.01 -6.35
C ILE A 22 -26.84 -25.53 -7.79
N PRO A 23 -27.79 -26.13 -8.55
CA PRO A 23 -28.08 -25.71 -9.91
C PRO A 23 -28.50 -24.25 -10.00
N ASP A 24 -28.10 -23.56 -11.09
CA ASP A 24 -28.30 -22.12 -11.27
C ASP A 24 -29.76 -21.67 -11.24
N ASN A 25 -30.72 -22.55 -11.59
CA ASN A 25 -32.16 -22.25 -11.54
C ASN A 25 -32.66 -21.94 -10.10
N TYR A 26 -31.98 -22.39 -9.07
CA TYR A 26 -32.30 -22.06 -7.67
C TYR A 26 -31.73 -20.73 -7.20
N ARG A 27 -30.77 -20.17 -7.92
CA ARG A 27 -30.04 -18.94 -7.54
C ARG A 27 -30.98 -17.75 -7.32
N TYR A 28 -32.08 -17.67 -8.05
CA TYR A 28 -33.07 -16.57 -7.95
C TYR A 28 -34.23 -16.86 -7.01
N ILE A 29 -34.34 -18.08 -6.51
CA ILE A 29 -35.45 -18.54 -5.66
C ILE A 29 -35.02 -18.56 -4.18
N ILE A 30 -33.75 -18.84 -3.89
CA ILE A 30 -33.21 -18.82 -2.53
C ILE A 30 -33.14 -17.38 -2.04
N PRO A 31 -33.86 -16.99 -0.98
CA PRO A 31 -33.82 -15.64 -0.46
C PRO A 31 -32.49 -15.41 0.25
N PHE A 32 -31.56 -14.75 -0.43
CA PHE A 32 -30.40 -14.15 0.24
C PHE A 32 -30.82 -12.77 0.78
N GLU A 33 -30.46 -12.45 2.01
CA GLU A 33 -30.84 -11.17 2.66
C GLU A 33 -30.26 -9.92 1.98
N THR A 34 -29.24 -10.08 1.16
CA THR A 34 -28.63 -8.97 0.42
C THR A 34 -29.15 -8.91 -1.01
N LYS A 35 -30.18 -8.10 -1.24
CA LYS A 35 -30.57 -7.70 -2.60
C LYS A 35 -29.54 -6.71 -3.15
N LYS A 36 -28.45 -7.21 -3.73
CA LYS A 36 -27.60 -6.38 -4.59
C LYS A 36 -28.40 -6.12 -5.89
N GLU A 37 -28.52 -4.86 -6.29
CA GLU A 37 -29.23 -4.46 -7.52
C GLU A 37 -28.58 -5.11 -8.75
N TYR A 38 -27.24 -5.20 -8.74
CA TYR A 38 -26.41 -5.93 -9.70
C TYR A 38 -25.10 -6.36 -9.05
N GLU A 39 -24.49 -7.37 -9.61
CA GLU A 39 -23.24 -7.96 -9.13
C GLU A 39 -22.36 -8.36 -10.31
N LEU A 40 -21.08 -8.03 -10.26
CA LEU A 40 -20.10 -8.51 -11.20
C LEU A 40 -19.67 -9.94 -10.83
N THR A 41 -20.02 -10.92 -11.65
CA THR A 41 -19.66 -12.33 -11.45
C THR A 41 -18.49 -12.71 -12.35
N TYR A 42 -17.49 -13.38 -11.78
CA TYR A 42 -16.29 -13.88 -12.47
C TYR A 42 -15.70 -15.08 -11.74
N GLU A 43 -14.88 -15.85 -12.44
CA GLU A 43 -14.22 -17.02 -11.89
C GLU A 43 -13.27 -16.65 -10.74
N GLY A 44 -13.38 -17.38 -9.62
CA GLY A 44 -12.54 -17.18 -8.44
C GLY A 44 -12.96 -16.02 -7.54
N LYS A 45 -14.17 -15.46 -7.74
CA LYS A 45 -14.72 -14.46 -6.82
C LYS A 45 -15.02 -15.11 -5.47
N GLU A 46 -14.41 -14.58 -4.40
CA GLU A 46 -14.61 -15.04 -3.03
C GLU A 46 -15.72 -14.21 -2.35
N ARG A 47 -16.36 -14.77 -1.32
CA ARG A 47 -17.34 -14.01 -0.52
C ARG A 47 -16.60 -13.00 0.38
N GLU A 48 -17.25 -11.88 0.71
CA GLU A 48 -16.64 -10.84 1.56
C GLU A 48 -16.30 -11.37 2.95
N GLU A 49 -17.19 -12.19 3.53
CA GLU A 49 -17.00 -12.82 4.84
C GLU A 49 -15.77 -13.74 4.84
N ASP A 50 -15.58 -14.49 3.75
CA ASP A 50 -14.44 -15.40 3.62
C ASP A 50 -13.13 -14.59 3.46
N ILE A 51 -13.15 -13.49 2.69
CA ILE A 51 -12.02 -12.57 2.57
C ILE A 51 -11.62 -12.00 3.93
N LEU A 52 -12.61 -11.52 4.71
CA LEU A 52 -12.37 -10.95 6.03
C LEU A 52 -11.90 -11.99 7.05
N ALA A 53 -12.43 -13.22 6.98
CA ALA A 53 -12.08 -14.30 7.88
C ALA A 53 -10.72 -14.93 7.53
N ASP A 54 -10.54 -15.33 6.27
CA ASP A 54 -9.45 -16.22 5.83
C ASP A 54 -8.16 -15.47 5.42
N THR A 55 -8.21 -14.14 5.25
CA THR A 55 -6.98 -13.37 5.00
C THR A 55 -6.01 -13.51 6.17
N MET A 56 -4.78 -13.92 5.86
CA MET A 56 -3.73 -14.07 6.85
C MET A 56 -3.38 -12.73 7.49
N VAL A 57 -3.30 -12.70 8.81
CA VAL A 57 -2.76 -11.57 9.58
C VAL A 57 -1.25 -11.73 9.68
N VAL A 58 -0.50 -10.67 9.44
CA VAL A 58 0.94 -10.62 9.69
C VAL A 58 1.24 -9.57 10.76
N PRO A 59 2.01 -9.92 11.80
CA PRO A 59 2.40 -8.94 12.82
C PRO A 59 3.25 -7.83 12.19
N LEU A 60 3.06 -6.58 12.64
CA LEU A 60 3.88 -5.45 12.25
C LEU A 60 5.14 -5.41 13.13
N GLN A 61 6.32 -5.59 12.53
CA GLN A 61 7.62 -5.49 13.22
C GLN A 61 8.16 -4.08 13.07
N PRO A 62 8.27 -3.27 14.15
CA PRO A 62 8.93 -1.97 14.08
C PRO A 62 10.43 -2.16 13.79
N VAL A 63 10.94 -1.47 12.77
CA VAL A 63 12.35 -1.53 12.35
C VAL A 63 13.12 -0.32 12.84
N LYS A 64 12.61 0.88 12.55
CA LYS A 64 13.26 2.15 12.93
C LYS A 64 12.22 3.25 13.07
N THR A 65 12.35 4.06 14.11
CA THR A 65 11.57 5.28 14.28
C THR A 65 12.45 6.49 13.99
N PHE A 66 11.95 7.36 13.13
CA PHE A 66 12.57 8.63 12.77
C PHE A 66 11.91 9.74 13.58
N GLY A 67 12.72 10.55 14.27
CA GLY A 67 12.24 11.59 15.18
C GLY A 67 11.85 11.04 16.55
N ASN A 68 11.43 11.94 17.46
CA ASN A 68 11.01 11.60 18.82
C ASN A 68 9.59 12.17 19.06
N ASN A 69 8.65 11.33 19.47
CA ASN A 69 7.24 11.69 19.69
C ASN A 69 6.81 11.53 21.16
N GLY A 70 7.68 11.14 22.08
CA GLY A 70 7.27 10.69 23.40
C GLY A 70 6.37 9.45 23.31
N ASN A 71 5.19 9.47 23.95
CA ASN A 71 4.22 8.36 23.94
C ASN A 71 3.03 8.59 23.00
N GLY A 72 3.15 9.50 22.03
CA GLY A 72 2.05 9.86 21.11
C GLY A 72 2.03 9.04 19.81
N TRP A 73 1.14 9.42 18.90
CA TRP A 73 1.04 8.86 17.56
C TRP A 73 2.34 9.02 16.76
N THR A 74 2.78 7.96 16.09
CA THR A 74 3.77 8.02 15.00
C THR A 74 3.09 7.67 13.68
N ASN A 75 3.43 8.40 12.63
CA ASN A 75 3.04 8.02 11.28
C ASN A 75 3.65 6.67 10.92
N LYS A 76 3.00 5.91 10.05
CA LYS A 76 3.38 4.52 9.77
C LYS A 76 3.82 4.37 8.31
N LEU A 77 5.05 3.94 8.11
CA LEU A 77 5.58 3.50 6.82
C LEU A 77 5.75 1.98 6.87
N ILE A 78 5.01 1.23 6.06
CA ILE A 78 4.94 -0.23 6.21
C ILE A 78 5.39 -0.92 4.93
N PHE A 79 6.45 -1.72 5.05
CA PHE A 79 6.93 -2.62 4.02
C PHE A 79 6.23 -3.96 4.11
N GLY A 80 5.45 -4.35 3.09
CA GLY A 80 4.76 -5.63 3.04
C GLY A 80 3.59 -5.65 2.07
N ASP A 81 2.95 -6.82 1.92
CA ASP A 81 1.71 -6.94 1.15
C ASP A 81 0.57 -6.20 1.83
N ASN A 82 -0.06 -5.31 1.08
CA ASN A 82 -1.09 -4.44 1.63
C ASN A 82 -2.35 -5.19 2.06
N LEU A 83 -2.70 -6.35 1.47
CA LEU A 83 -3.86 -7.12 1.91
C LEU A 83 -3.68 -7.62 3.35
N GLN A 84 -2.51 -8.17 3.64
CA GLN A 84 -2.15 -8.65 4.98
C GLN A 84 -1.98 -7.51 5.98
N VAL A 85 -1.37 -6.40 5.53
CA VAL A 85 -1.18 -5.21 6.36
C VAL A 85 -2.52 -4.57 6.72
N LEU A 86 -3.46 -4.45 5.77
CA LEU A 86 -4.79 -3.91 6.04
C LEU A 86 -5.54 -4.76 7.07
N LYS A 87 -5.43 -6.08 6.99
CA LYS A 87 -5.98 -6.97 8.03
C LYS A 87 -5.29 -6.72 9.38
N ALA A 88 -3.96 -6.56 9.42
CA ALA A 88 -3.23 -6.28 10.65
C ALA A 88 -3.58 -4.91 11.26
N LEU A 89 -3.88 -3.90 10.43
CA LEU A 89 -4.31 -2.58 10.88
C LEU A 89 -5.68 -2.60 11.57
N MET A 90 -6.53 -3.60 11.34
CA MET A 90 -7.76 -3.78 12.10
C MET A 90 -7.49 -4.21 13.57
N ASP A 91 -6.27 -4.62 13.90
CA ASP A 91 -5.82 -4.88 15.26
C ASP A 91 -5.25 -3.63 15.95
N ASP A 92 -5.01 -2.55 15.20
CA ASP A 92 -4.49 -1.29 15.74
C ASP A 92 -5.64 -0.40 16.23
N PRO A 93 -5.75 -0.14 17.56
CA PRO A 93 -6.86 0.64 18.12
C PRO A 93 -6.87 2.10 17.66
N GLU A 94 -5.78 2.62 17.11
CA GLU A 94 -5.72 3.97 16.52
C GLU A 94 -6.30 4.03 15.11
N VAL A 95 -6.40 2.88 14.42
CA VAL A 95 -6.90 2.75 13.04
C VAL A 95 -8.31 2.16 13.01
N TYR A 96 -8.60 1.23 13.92
CA TYR A 96 -9.87 0.53 13.98
C TYR A 96 -10.30 0.29 15.44
N ASP A 97 -11.57 0.55 15.72
CA ASP A 97 -12.17 0.29 17.03
C ASP A 97 -12.93 -1.04 16.99
N LYS A 98 -12.34 -2.07 17.59
CA LYS A 98 -12.94 -3.43 17.66
C LYS A 98 -14.24 -3.48 18.45
N ASN A 99 -14.42 -2.59 19.42
CA ASN A 99 -15.63 -2.60 20.27
C ASN A 99 -16.85 -2.09 19.50
N THR A 100 -16.64 -1.11 18.62
CA THR A 100 -17.72 -0.51 17.82
C THR A 100 -17.76 -1.04 16.38
N GLY A 101 -16.73 -1.79 15.95
CA GLY A 101 -16.60 -2.25 14.56
C GLY A 101 -16.36 -1.10 13.57
N ARG A 102 -15.73 0.02 14.00
CA ARG A 102 -15.60 1.23 13.18
C ARG A 102 -14.16 1.57 12.84
N GLY A 103 -13.94 1.86 11.56
CA GLY A 103 -12.69 2.42 11.08
C GLY A 103 -12.50 3.88 11.49
N LYS A 104 -11.24 4.32 11.57
CA LYS A 104 -10.85 5.68 11.96
C LYS A 104 -10.08 6.43 10.87
N VAL A 105 -9.82 5.80 9.72
CA VAL A 105 -9.16 6.44 8.58
C VAL A 105 -10.13 7.39 7.89
N ARG A 106 -9.77 8.67 7.81
CA ARG A 106 -10.63 9.69 7.22
C ARG A 106 -10.61 9.69 5.70
N LEU A 107 -9.43 9.53 5.12
CA LEU A 107 -9.22 9.59 3.68
C LEU A 107 -8.34 8.44 3.23
N ILE A 108 -8.78 7.75 2.21
CA ILE A 108 -7.99 6.76 1.49
C ILE A 108 -7.78 7.25 0.06
N TYR A 109 -6.53 7.23 -0.40
CA TYR A 109 -6.17 7.39 -1.80
C TYR A 109 -5.36 6.18 -2.23
N ILE A 110 -5.69 5.58 -3.36
CA ILE A 110 -4.89 4.51 -3.95
C ILE A 110 -4.73 4.69 -5.46
N ASP A 111 -3.52 4.38 -5.94
CA ASP A 111 -3.14 4.30 -7.35
C ASP A 111 -2.55 2.90 -7.59
N PRO A 112 -3.40 1.85 -7.68
CA PRO A 112 -2.94 0.48 -7.81
C PRO A 112 -2.26 0.26 -9.16
N PRO A 113 -1.37 -0.75 -9.29
CA PRO A 113 -0.77 -1.09 -10.57
C PRO A 113 -1.87 -1.44 -11.58
N PHE A 114 -1.73 -0.91 -12.79
CA PHE A 114 -2.68 -1.21 -13.86
C PHE A 114 -2.31 -2.57 -14.48
N GLY A 115 -3.21 -3.54 -14.44
CA GLY A 115 -3.04 -4.89 -14.99
C GLY A 115 -2.86 -4.94 -16.52
N THR A 116 -2.20 -3.94 -17.10
CA THR A 116 -1.91 -3.85 -18.52
C THR A 116 -0.82 -4.85 -18.88
N GLY A 117 -1.24 -6.04 -19.33
CA GLY A 117 -0.34 -7.04 -19.88
C GLY A 117 0.29 -6.58 -21.21
N ASP A 118 1.21 -5.64 -21.17
CA ASP A 118 2.12 -5.44 -22.29
C ASP A 118 3.03 -6.64 -22.39
N ILE A 119 2.63 -7.60 -23.24
CA ILE A 119 3.46 -8.74 -23.66
C ILE A 119 4.62 -8.15 -24.47
N TYR A 120 5.70 -7.80 -23.81
CA TYR A 120 6.98 -7.74 -24.48
C TYR A 120 7.53 -9.15 -24.53
N ASP A 121 7.33 -9.81 -25.67
CA ASP A 121 7.98 -11.04 -26.05
C ASP A 121 9.51 -10.87 -25.99
N ALA A 122 10.09 -11.12 -24.84
CA ALA A 122 11.52 -11.34 -24.71
C ALA A 122 11.77 -12.82 -24.96
N LYS A 123 12.06 -13.17 -26.20
CA LYS A 123 12.58 -14.47 -26.59
C LYS A 123 13.76 -14.84 -25.68
N GLY A 124 13.62 -15.89 -24.90
CA GLY A 124 14.71 -16.73 -24.43
C GLY A 124 15.39 -16.34 -23.12
N THR A 125 14.67 -16.12 -22.02
CA THR A 125 15.23 -16.23 -20.67
C THR A 125 14.19 -16.83 -19.72
N ALA A 126 14.67 -17.56 -18.70
CA ALA A 126 13.87 -18.29 -17.73
C ALA A 126 12.63 -17.52 -17.25
N PRO A 127 11.49 -18.19 -16.96
CA PRO A 127 10.25 -17.53 -16.64
C PRO A 127 10.44 -16.64 -15.42
N ALA A 128 10.53 -15.33 -15.65
CA ALA A 128 10.34 -14.36 -14.62
C ALA A 128 8.90 -14.57 -14.11
N TYR A 129 8.75 -15.09 -12.91
CA TYR A 129 7.48 -15.29 -12.23
C TYR A 129 6.91 -13.93 -11.80
N SER A 130 6.59 -13.07 -12.73
CA SER A 130 5.50 -12.13 -12.59
C SER A 130 4.37 -12.68 -13.44
N ALA A 131 3.57 -13.60 -12.88
CA ALA A 131 2.26 -13.85 -13.46
C ALA A 131 1.52 -12.50 -13.36
N LYS A 132 1.57 -11.69 -14.43
CA LYS A 132 0.79 -10.46 -14.54
C LYS A 132 -0.65 -10.86 -14.28
N LEU A 133 -1.23 -10.36 -13.19
CA LEU A 133 -2.64 -10.56 -12.92
C LEU A 133 -3.43 -9.96 -14.08
N GLN A 134 -4.21 -10.78 -14.76
CA GLN A 134 -4.99 -10.37 -15.91
C GLN A 134 -6.47 -10.69 -15.66
N GLY A 135 -7.34 -9.87 -16.22
CA GLY A 135 -8.78 -10.10 -16.20
C GLY A 135 -9.34 -10.26 -14.78
N ALA A 136 -10.04 -11.35 -14.54
CA ALA A 136 -10.74 -11.64 -13.28
C ALA A 136 -9.83 -11.63 -12.05
N LYS A 137 -8.60 -12.15 -12.18
CA LYS A 137 -7.63 -12.18 -11.05
C LYS A 137 -7.23 -10.79 -10.60
N PHE A 138 -7.06 -9.84 -11.52
CA PHE A 138 -6.75 -8.46 -11.18
C PHE A 138 -7.93 -7.78 -10.48
N ILE A 139 -9.15 -8.04 -10.96
CA ILE A 139 -10.36 -7.50 -10.34
C ILE A 139 -10.50 -8.04 -8.91
N GLU A 140 -10.31 -9.34 -8.69
CA GLU A 140 -10.37 -9.95 -7.35
C GLU A 140 -9.25 -9.47 -6.44
N PHE A 141 -8.04 -9.27 -6.97
CA PHE A 141 -6.93 -8.67 -6.25
C PHE A 141 -7.30 -7.29 -5.67
N LEU A 142 -7.89 -6.41 -6.48
CA LEU A 142 -8.35 -5.09 -6.03
C LEU A 142 -9.54 -5.22 -5.09
N ARG A 143 -10.51 -6.09 -5.41
CA ARG A 143 -11.72 -6.28 -4.62
C ARG A 143 -11.41 -6.70 -3.18
N LYS A 144 -10.50 -7.65 -2.97
CA LYS A 144 -10.07 -8.09 -1.63
C LYS A 144 -9.54 -6.92 -0.80
N ARG A 145 -8.75 -6.05 -1.40
CA ARG A 145 -8.19 -4.87 -0.73
C ARG A 145 -9.25 -3.81 -0.44
N LEU A 146 -10.15 -3.57 -1.39
CA LEU A 146 -11.24 -2.62 -1.22
C LEU A 146 -12.20 -3.02 -0.09
N VAL A 147 -12.43 -4.32 0.15
CA VAL A 147 -13.20 -4.81 1.28
C VAL A 147 -12.56 -4.37 2.60
N PHE A 148 -11.24 -4.59 2.78
CA PHE A 148 -10.55 -4.14 3.99
C PHE A 148 -10.47 -2.61 4.09
N LEU A 149 -10.27 -1.92 2.98
CA LEU A 149 -10.24 -0.45 2.94
C LEU A 149 -11.58 0.13 3.39
N ARG A 150 -12.72 -0.48 3.00
CA ARG A 150 -14.04 -0.09 3.50
C ARG A 150 -14.15 -0.28 5.01
N GLU A 151 -13.68 -1.38 5.56
CA GLU A 151 -13.75 -1.66 7.01
C GLU A 151 -12.99 -0.61 7.82
N ILE A 152 -11.75 -0.29 7.45
CA ILE A 152 -10.92 0.68 8.18
C ILE A 152 -11.27 2.14 7.92
N LEU A 153 -12.09 2.43 6.88
CA LEU A 153 -12.57 3.78 6.58
C LEU A 153 -13.55 4.24 7.66
N ALA A 154 -13.43 5.48 8.14
CA ALA A 154 -14.36 6.10 9.09
C ALA A 154 -15.76 6.27 8.45
N ASP A 155 -16.82 6.27 9.27
CA ASP A 155 -18.21 6.39 8.78
C ASP A 155 -18.43 7.63 7.92
N ASN A 156 -17.70 8.72 8.21
CA ASN A 156 -17.71 9.96 7.43
C ASN A 156 -16.46 10.14 6.55
N GLY A 157 -15.79 9.02 6.24
CA GLY A 157 -14.57 8.98 5.42
C GLY A 157 -14.85 8.89 3.94
N SER A 158 -13.80 9.13 3.16
CA SER A 158 -13.79 9.14 1.69
C SER A 158 -12.69 8.29 1.13
N ILE A 159 -12.95 7.65 -0.01
CA ILE A 159 -11.95 6.89 -0.77
C ILE A 159 -11.89 7.39 -2.21
N TYR A 160 -10.66 7.54 -2.71
CA TYR A 160 -10.34 7.88 -4.09
C TYR A 160 -9.50 6.77 -4.69
N VAL A 161 -9.95 6.20 -5.81
CA VAL A 161 -9.27 5.11 -6.51
C VAL A 161 -8.96 5.54 -7.94
N ARG A 162 -7.68 5.65 -8.26
CA ARG A 162 -7.21 5.92 -9.62
C ARG A 162 -7.14 4.61 -10.40
N ILE A 163 -7.59 4.63 -11.63
CA ILE A 163 -7.56 3.48 -12.53
C ILE A 163 -7.53 3.93 -13.99
N ASP A 164 -6.93 3.13 -14.85
CA ASP A 164 -6.93 3.37 -16.27
C ASP A 164 -8.20 2.84 -16.96
N TYR A 165 -8.36 3.16 -18.23
CA TYR A 165 -9.54 2.81 -19.03
C TYR A 165 -9.73 1.30 -19.25
N HIS A 166 -8.69 0.46 -19.05
CA HIS A 166 -8.81 -0.97 -19.27
C HIS A 166 -9.70 -1.64 -18.22
N PHE A 167 -9.57 -1.23 -16.96
CA PHE A 167 -10.27 -1.84 -15.84
C PHE A 167 -11.27 -0.90 -15.15
N GLY A 168 -11.32 0.38 -15.53
CA GLY A 168 -12.17 1.37 -14.85
C GLY A 168 -13.63 0.95 -14.74
N HIS A 169 -14.22 0.43 -15.81
CA HIS A 169 -15.64 0.02 -15.81
C HIS A 169 -15.91 -1.17 -14.89
N TYR A 170 -15.03 -2.17 -14.86
CA TYR A 170 -15.15 -3.30 -13.94
C TYR A 170 -14.95 -2.88 -12.49
N LEU A 171 -13.95 -2.02 -12.25
CA LEU A 171 -13.70 -1.50 -10.91
C LEU A 171 -14.87 -0.67 -10.38
N LYS A 172 -15.53 0.14 -11.26
CA LYS A 172 -16.73 0.89 -10.89
C LYS A 172 -17.84 -0.04 -10.38
N ALA A 173 -18.11 -1.14 -11.09
CA ALA A 173 -19.10 -2.12 -10.66
C ALA A 173 -18.74 -2.78 -9.33
N VAL A 174 -17.46 -3.15 -9.13
CA VAL A 174 -16.96 -3.71 -7.87
C VAL A 174 -17.07 -2.70 -6.72
N MET A 175 -16.76 -1.44 -6.96
CA MET A 175 -16.88 -0.39 -5.93
C MET A 175 -18.34 -0.12 -5.56
N ASP A 176 -19.27 -0.15 -6.53
CA ASP A 176 -20.71 -0.06 -6.25
C ASP A 176 -21.20 -1.23 -5.40
N GLU A 177 -20.63 -2.42 -5.62
CA GLU A 177 -20.95 -3.61 -4.82
C GLU A 177 -20.45 -3.49 -3.37
N ILE A 178 -19.23 -2.94 -3.16
CA ILE A 178 -18.59 -2.86 -1.84
C ILE A 178 -19.06 -1.64 -1.05
N PHE A 179 -19.09 -0.46 -1.67
CA PHE A 179 -19.38 0.81 -1.00
C PHE A 179 -20.83 1.26 -1.13
N GLU A 180 -21.65 0.54 -1.85
CA GLU A 180 -23.00 0.88 -2.26
C GLU A 180 -23.07 2.03 -3.30
N LYS A 181 -23.97 1.90 -4.27
CA LYS A 181 -24.17 2.86 -5.36
C LYS A 181 -24.48 4.27 -4.87
N ASN A 182 -25.22 4.40 -3.76
CA ASN A 182 -25.63 5.69 -3.19
C ASN A 182 -24.45 6.52 -2.65
N THR A 183 -23.33 5.88 -2.38
CA THR A 183 -22.12 6.53 -1.86
C THR A 183 -21.14 6.95 -2.96
N PHE A 184 -21.43 6.64 -4.22
CA PHE A 184 -20.69 7.17 -5.37
C PHE A 184 -20.90 8.67 -5.50
N ARG A 185 -19.81 9.43 -5.55
CA ARG A 185 -19.86 10.90 -5.64
C ARG A 185 -19.51 11.41 -7.01
N ASN A 186 -18.36 10.99 -7.54
CA ASN A 186 -17.89 11.43 -8.86
C ASN A 186 -16.97 10.40 -9.53
N GLU A 187 -17.01 10.37 -10.83
CA GLU A 187 -15.88 10.02 -11.67
C GLU A 187 -15.16 11.32 -12.04
N ILE A 188 -13.91 11.44 -11.65
CA ILE A 188 -13.05 12.59 -11.90
C ILE A 188 -12.07 12.20 -13.00
N VAL A 189 -12.00 13.02 -14.06
CA VAL A 189 -11.09 12.80 -15.19
C VAL A 189 -9.80 13.55 -14.92
N ILE A 190 -8.68 12.82 -14.91
CA ILE A 190 -7.33 13.35 -14.66
C ILE A 190 -6.39 13.09 -15.83
N ASN A 191 -5.35 13.92 -15.99
CA ASN A 191 -4.36 13.70 -17.02
C ASN A 191 -3.50 12.47 -16.78
N ARG A 192 -3.21 11.75 -17.87
CA ARG A 192 -2.20 10.70 -17.94
C ARG A 192 -1.03 11.18 -18.79
N SER A 193 0.16 11.25 -18.23
CA SER A 193 1.35 11.64 -18.98
C SER A 193 2.02 10.40 -19.58
N LYS A 194 1.72 10.07 -20.86
CA LYS A 194 2.58 9.16 -21.63
C LYS A 194 2.71 9.65 -23.07
N TYR A 195 3.95 9.86 -23.50
CA TYR A 195 4.29 9.99 -24.91
C TYR A 195 4.29 8.59 -25.54
N THR A 196 3.42 8.34 -26.50
CA THR A 196 3.50 7.16 -27.37
C THR A 196 4.42 7.46 -28.54
N LYS A 197 5.45 6.62 -28.73
CA LYS A 197 6.41 6.75 -29.85
C LYS A 197 5.80 6.44 -31.23
N THR A 198 4.66 5.76 -31.27
CA THR A 198 3.95 5.38 -32.50
C THR A 198 2.50 5.82 -32.42
N ALA A 199 1.97 6.36 -33.53
CA ALA A 199 0.58 6.73 -33.63
C ALA A 199 -0.31 5.47 -33.62
N PRO A 200 -1.19 5.28 -32.62
CA PRO A 200 -2.09 4.13 -32.58
C PRO A 200 -3.22 4.28 -33.62
N ARG A 201 -3.80 3.16 -34.05
CA ARG A 201 -5.00 3.16 -34.93
C ARG A 201 -6.29 3.51 -34.14
N ARG A 202 -6.19 4.37 -33.12
CA ARG A 202 -7.29 4.83 -32.25
C ARG A 202 -6.97 6.22 -31.71
N PHE A 203 -7.95 6.87 -31.09
CA PHE A 203 -7.69 8.10 -30.36
C PHE A 203 -6.68 7.87 -29.21
N LEU A 204 -5.76 8.81 -29.01
CA LEU A 204 -4.78 8.74 -27.94
C LEU A 204 -5.48 8.83 -26.58
N THR A 205 -5.24 7.86 -25.72
CA THR A 205 -5.69 7.91 -24.33
C THR A 205 -4.82 8.89 -23.56
N LYS A 206 -5.42 9.98 -23.13
CA LYS A 206 -4.75 11.09 -22.42
C LYS A 206 -5.17 11.18 -20.95
N THR A 207 -6.16 10.39 -20.53
CA THR A 207 -6.78 10.51 -19.22
C THR A 207 -6.90 9.16 -18.52
N ASP A 208 -6.90 9.22 -17.18
CA ASP A 208 -7.32 8.15 -16.28
C ASP A 208 -8.58 8.59 -15.54
N SER A 209 -9.32 7.63 -14.99
CA SER A 209 -10.45 7.88 -14.11
C SER A 209 -10.01 7.83 -12.64
N LEU A 210 -10.54 8.74 -11.84
CA LEU A 210 -10.41 8.74 -10.39
C LEU A 210 -11.82 8.63 -9.80
N PHE A 211 -12.16 7.47 -9.25
CA PHE A 211 -13.46 7.22 -8.62
C PHE A 211 -13.47 7.73 -7.19
N PHE A 212 -14.45 8.56 -6.89
CA PHE A 212 -14.67 9.12 -5.57
C PHE A 212 -15.91 8.49 -4.93
N TYR A 213 -15.70 7.80 -3.81
CA TYR A 213 -16.74 7.20 -2.96
C TYR A 213 -16.60 7.67 -1.53
N THR A 214 -17.68 7.52 -0.76
CA THR A 214 -17.72 7.77 0.67
C THR A 214 -18.20 6.55 1.43
N LYS A 215 -17.92 6.45 2.73
CA LYS A 215 -18.42 5.34 3.57
C LYS A 215 -19.94 5.43 3.77
N SER A 216 -20.45 6.67 3.87
CA SER A 216 -21.87 6.95 4.05
C SER A 216 -22.26 8.25 3.37
N GLU A 217 -23.53 8.64 3.46
CA GLU A 217 -24.02 9.93 2.95
C GLU A 217 -23.56 11.11 3.82
N ASN A 218 -23.29 10.89 5.10
CA ASN A 218 -22.72 11.90 5.99
C ASN A 218 -21.18 11.87 5.92
N TYR A 219 -20.60 12.59 4.98
CA TYR A 219 -19.15 12.63 4.76
C TYR A 219 -18.58 14.02 4.84
N GLN A 220 -17.29 14.11 5.11
CA GLN A 220 -16.54 15.35 5.11
C GLN A 220 -16.22 15.77 3.69
N TYR A 221 -16.66 16.97 3.30
CA TYR A 221 -16.31 17.55 2.01
C TYR A 221 -16.20 19.07 2.11
N SER A 222 -15.12 19.62 1.58
CA SER A 222 -14.89 21.06 1.47
C SER A 222 -14.79 21.43 -0.01
N SER A 223 -15.82 22.08 -0.55
CA SER A 223 -15.76 22.55 -1.92
C SER A 223 -14.63 23.55 -2.09
N LYS A 224 -13.84 23.37 -3.13
CA LYS A 224 -12.78 24.28 -3.53
C LYS A 224 -13.23 25.08 -4.73
N ARG A 225 -12.85 26.36 -4.74
CA ARG A 225 -13.02 27.24 -5.90
C ARG A 225 -11.64 27.48 -6.52
N LYS A 226 -11.56 27.50 -7.83
CA LYS A 226 -10.35 27.89 -8.56
C LYS A 226 -10.55 29.24 -9.21
N GLU A 227 -9.50 30.02 -9.24
CA GLU A 227 -9.49 31.27 -9.99
C GLU A 227 -9.63 30.98 -11.49
N LYS A 228 -10.46 31.77 -12.16
CA LYS A 228 -10.62 31.68 -13.61
C LYS A 228 -9.48 32.39 -14.30
N PRO A 229 -9.01 31.87 -15.46
CA PRO A 229 -8.16 32.65 -16.35
C PRO A 229 -8.73 34.04 -16.58
N ILE A 230 -7.88 35.05 -16.78
CA ILE A 230 -8.30 36.44 -16.90
C ILE A 230 -9.31 36.60 -18.05
N GLU A 231 -9.13 35.84 -19.14
CA GLU A 231 -9.99 35.84 -20.32
C GLU A 231 -11.40 35.31 -20.03
N GLU A 232 -11.54 34.45 -19.02
CA GLU A 232 -12.82 33.87 -18.58
C GLU A 232 -13.49 34.66 -17.46
N GLN A 233 -12.82 35.69 -16.93
CA GLN A 233 -13.36 36.57 -15.90
C GLN A 233 -14.30 37.59 -16.52
N ILE A 234 -15.60 37.30 -16.48
CA ILE A 234 -16.62 38.16 -17.10
C ILE A 234 -17.47 38.87 -16.07
N TRP A 235 -17.94 40.05 -16.44
CA TRP A 235 -18.97 40.79 -15.70
C TRP A 235 -20.34 40.17 -16.01
N ARG A 236 -21.13 39.91 -14.98
CA ARG A 236 -22.48 39.37 -15.09
C ARG A 236 -23.46 40.18 -14.23
N PRO A 237 -24.71 40.32 -14.67
CA PRO A 237 -25.73 40.88 -13.80
C PRO A 237 -25.81 40.18 -12.46
N PHE A 238 -26.23 40.88 -11.43
CA PHE A 238 -26.42 40.28 -10.10
C PHE A 238 -27.39 39.14 -10.17
N LEU A 239 -26.99 37.99 -9.58
CA LEU A 239 -27.79 36.80 -9.53
C LEU A 239 -28.98 37.02 -8.55
N HIS A 240 -30.17 36.68 -9.01
CA HIS A 240 -31.40 36.66 -8.20
C HIS A 240 -32.07 35.28 -8.27
N LEU A 241 -32.71 34.89 -7.19
CA LEU A 241 -33.36 33.59 -7.02
C LEU A 241 -34.87 33.73 -6.99
N PRO A 242 -35.68 32.71 -7.35
CA PRO A 242 -37.13 32.72 -7.23
C PRO A 242 -37.57 32.86 -5.78
N GLY A 243 -38.74 33.49 -5.55
CA GLY A 243 -39.35 33.70 -4.27
C GLY A 243 -39.07 35.07 -3.69
N GLU A 244 -40.01 35.61 -2.91
CA GLU A 244 -39.87 36.90 -2.24
C GLU A 244 -39.22 36.74 -0.86
N SER A 245 -38.27 37.58 -0.53
CA SER A 245 -37.67 37.69 0.81
C SER A 245 -37.94 39.00 1.44
N LYS A 246 -38.51 39.02 2.66
CA LYS A 246 -38.78 40.26 3.43
C LYS A 246 -37.50 41.01 3.77
N THR A 247 -36.36 40.31 3.91
CA THR A 247 -35.07 40.87 4.31
C THR A 247 -34.17 41.26 3.13
N ASN A 248 -34.49 40.86 1.91
CA ASN A 248 -33.66 40.99 0.71
C ASN A 248 -34.27 41.88 -0.38
N ARG A 249 -35.05 42.91 0.01
CA ARG A 249 -35.79 43.74 -0.96
C ARG A 249 -34.89 44.58 -1.87
N TYR A 250 -33.77 45.09 -1.39
CA TYR A 250 -32.85 45.89 -2.21
C TYR A 250 -31.41 45.71 -1.79
N ARG A 251 -30.50 46.13 -2.64
CA ARG A 251 -29.04 46.27 -2.37
C ARG A 251 -28.63 47.69 -2.64
N VAL A 252 -27.61 48.18 -1.93
CA VAL A 252 -27.08 49.52 -2.08
C VAL A 252 -25.67 49.42 -2.69
N ILE A 253 -25.42 50.15 -3.78
CA ILE A 253 -24.10 50.33 -4.40
C ILE A 253 -23.99 51.81 -4.74
N GLU A 254 -22.88 52.46 -4.39
CA GLU A 254 -22.65 53.89 -4.64
C GLU A 254 -23.86 54.76 -4.21
N SER A 255 -24.41 54.45 -3.05
CA SER A 255 -25.61 55.15 -2.48
C SER A 255 -26.90 54.95 -3.29
N LYS A 256 -26.93 54.16 -4.36
CA LYS A 256 -28.13 53.83 -5.13
C LYS A 256 -28.75 52.53 -4.67
N LYS A 257 -30.09 52.47 -4.61
CA LYS A 257 -30.86 51.28 -4.25
C LYS A 257 -31.28 50.52 -5.49
N PHE A 258 -30.93 49.24 -5.55
CA PHE A 258 -31.31 48.33 -6.62
C PHE A 258 -32.27 47.27 -6.10
N TYR A 259 -33.37 47.04 -6.80
CA TYR A 259 -34.41 46.07 -6.46
C TYR A 259 -34.33 44.87 -7.39
N PRO A 260 -34.54 43.65 -6.89
CA PRO A 260 -34.64 42.49 -7.77
C PRO A 260 -35.95 42.55 -8.58
N PRO A 261 -36.05 41.83 -9.71
CA PRO A 261 -37.29 41.69 -10.45
C PRO A 261 -38.41 41.14 -9.56
N GLY A 262 -39.70 41.47 -9.87
CA GLY A 262 -40.85 40.99 -9.11
C GLY A 262 -40.90 39.49 -8.95
N GLY A 263 -41.21 39.01 -7.73
CA GLY A 263 -41.22 37.61 -7.38
C GLY A 263 -39.83 36.98 -7.19
N ARG A 264 -38.77 37.80 -7.07
CA ARG A 264 -37.38 37.36 -6.89
C ARG A 264 -36.67 38.10 -5.76
N HIS A 265 -35.54 37.53 -5.30
CA HIS A 265 -34.66 38.11 -4.30
C HIS A 265 -33.20 38.02 -4.70
N TRP A 266 -32.34 38.90 -4.23
CA TRP A 266 -30.90 38.87 -4.48
C TRP A 266 -30.23 37.69 -3.82
N ALA A 267 -29.40 36.97 -4.59
CA ALA A 267 -28.60 35.85 -4.08
C ALA A 267 -27.48 36.31 -3.11
N PHE A 268 -27.06 37.60 -3.19
CA PHE A 268 -26.00 38.14 -2.37
C PHE A 268 -26.56 38.90 -1.19
N SER A 269 -25.96 38.76 0.01
CA SER A 269 -26.19 39.65 1.14
C SER A 269 -25.54 41.04 0.88
N GLN A 270 -26.01 42.10 1.56
CA GLN A 270 -25.36 43.42 1.44
C GLN A 270 -23.88 43.35 1.82
N LYS A 271 -23.58 42.67 2.94
CA LYS A 271 -22.19 42.47 3.41
C LYS A 271 -21.27 41.87 2.36
N ASN A 272 -21.71 40.83 1.67
CA ASN A 272 -20.92 40.19 0.62
C ASN A 272 -20.74 41.10 -0.60
N LEU A 273 -21.73 41.89 -0.88
CA LEU A 273 -21.69 42.88 -1.95
C LEU A 273 -20.70 44.00 -1.63
N ASP A 274 -20.70 44.53 -0.41
CA ASP A 274 -19.77 45.55 0.04
C ASP A 274 -18.31 45.06 -0.04
N ILE A 275 -18.08 43.81 0.34
CA ILE A 275 -16.76 43.15 0.20
C ILE A 275 -16.38 43.03 -1.28
N ALA A 276 -17.30 42.62 -2.15
CA ALA A 276 -17.04 42.52 -3.58
C ALA A 276 -16.74 43.90 -4.19
N TYR A 277 -17.50 44.93 -3.79
CA TYR A 277 -17.29 46.29 -4.26
C TYR A 277 -15.92 46.84 -3.82
N SER A 278 -15.57 46.68 -2.54
CA SER A 278 -14.26 47.13 -2.03
C SER A 278 -13.06 46.45 -2.73
N LYS A 279 -13.27 45.27 -3.28
CA LYS A 279 -12.28 44.53 -4.06
C LYS A 279 -12.32 44.84 -5.56
N GLY A 280 -13.16 45.75 -6.01
CA GLY A 280 -13.36 46.07 -7.43
C GLY A 280 -14.05 44.93 -8.23
N LEU A 281 -14.74 44.02 -7.55
CA LEU A 281 -15.44 42.89 -8.14
C LEU A 281 -16.95 43.15 -8.33
N ALA A 282 -17.45 44.25 -7.91
CA ALA A 282 -18.82 44.71 -8.17
C ALA A 282 -18.79 46.15 -8.73
N ARG A 283 -19.69 46.45 -9.67
CA ARG A 283 -19.80 47.78 -10.30
C ARG A 283 -21.23 48.02 -10.77
N ILE A 284 -21.51 49.25 -11.12
CA ILE A 284 -22.68 49.59 -11.93
C ILE A 284 -22.27 49.64 -13.40
N ASN A 285 -22.94 48.89 -14.25
CA ASN A 285 -22.71 48.93 -15.68
C ASN A 285 -23.04 50.33 -16.24
N SER A 286 -22.09 50.99 -16.83
CA SER A 286 -22.25 52.37 -17.34
C SER A 286 -23.25 52.51 -18.49
N LYS A 287 -23.54 51.40 -19.23
CA LYS A 287 -24.49 51.42 -20.34
C LYS A 287 -25.92 51.07 -19.95
N THR A 288 -26.11 50.11 -19.03
CA THR A 288 -27.42 49.63 -18.64
C THR A 288 -27.91 50.25 -17.33
N GLY A 289 -27.03 50.83 -16.54
CA GLY A 289 -27.31 51.30 -15.19
C GLY A 289 -27.55 50.22 -14.15
N GLU A 290 -27.39 48.93 -14.52
CA GLU A 290 -27.65 47.78 -13.68
C GLU A 290 -26.39 47.33 -12.91
N PRO A 291 -26.54 46.71 -11.73
CA PRO A 291 -25.43 46.22 -10.97
C PRO A 291 -24.86 44.91 -11.56
N GLU A 292 -23.55 44.87 -11.68
CA GLU A 292 -22.80 43.69 -12.18
C GLU A 292 -21.76 43.22 -11.16
N ILE A 293 -21.52 41.91 -11.16
CA ILE A 293 -20.45 41.28 -10.40
C ILE A 293 -19.46 40.58 -11.35
N LYS A 294 -18.17 40.70 -11.07
CA LYS A 294 -17.12 40.01 -11.80
C LYS A 294 -16.98 38.61 -11.27
N THR A 295 -17.13 37.61 -12.13
CA THR A 295 -16.91 36.19 -11.76
C THR A 295 -15.44 35.84 -11.93
N ILE A 296 -14.68 35.92 -10.85
CA ILE A 296 -13.23 35.65 -10.83
C ILE A 296 -12.87 34.22 -10.51
N ASP A 297 -13.79 33.45 -9.95
CA ASP A 297 -13.58 32.08 -9.55
C ASP A 297 -14.74 31.17 -10.01
N THR A 298 -14.49 29.88 -10.00
CA THR A 298 -15.50 28.84 -10.28
C THR A 298 -15.30 27.65 -9.37
N GLU A 299 -16.36 26.90 -9.13
CA GLU A 299 -16.25 25.62 -8.45
C GLU A 299 -15.41 24.67 -9.28
N ILE A 300 -14.62 23.83 -8.60
CA ILE A 300 -13.84 22.81 -9.27
C ILE A 300 -14.80 21.70 -9.71
N SER A 301 -14.89 21.49 -11.03
CA SER A 301 -15.67 20.39 -11.61
C SER A 301 -14.94 19.05 -11.46
N ASN A 302 -15.54 17.97 -11.95
CA ASN A 302 -14.89 16.66 -12.04
C ASN A 302 -13.88 16.51 -13.20
N ASN A 303 -13.65 17.55 -13.98
CA ASN A 303 -12.60 17.58 -15.01
C ASN A 303 -11.35 18.26 -14.43
N TRP A 304 -10.33 17.45 -14.11
CA TRP A 304 -9.06 17.91 -13.53
C TRP A 304 -7.90 17.78 -14.52
N THR A 305 -8.18 17.96 -15.80
CA THR A 305 -7.13 17.99 -16.84
C THR A 305 -6.27 19.26 -16.79
N ASP A 306 -6.59 20.19 -15.90
CA ASP A 306 -5.76 21.34 -15.53
C ASP A 306 -4.54 20.94 -14.68
N ILE A 307 -4.52 19.75 -14.08
CA ILE A 307 -3.40 19.24 -13.31
C ILE A 307 -2.47 18.43 -14.23
N PRO A 308 -1.14 18.65 -14.18
CA PRO A 308 -0.19 17.81 -14.90
C PRO A 308 -0.35 16.34 -14.51
N GLY A 309 -0.17 15.42 -15.46
CA GLY A 309 -0.11 13.98 -15.19
C GLY A 309 1.14 13.59 -14.38
N TYR A 310 1.54 12.31 -14.46
CA TYR A 310 2.77 11.84 -13.80
C TYR A 310 3.98 12.72 -14.17
N THR A 311 4.76 13.11 -13.16
CA THR A 311 6.01 13.83 -13.35
C THR A 311 7.16 12.82 -13.33
N ALA A 312 7.63 12.41 -14.52
CA ALA A 312 8.87 11.65 -14.62
C ALA A 312 10.04 12.63 -14.44
N ARG A 313 10.78 12.52 -13.34
CA ARG A 313 12.07 13.21 -13.18
C ARG A 313 13.18 12.25 -13.59
N PRO A 314 14.24 12.70 -14.28
CA PRO A 314 15.43 11.89 -14.49
C PRO A 314 15.98 11.40 -13.12
N GLY A 315 16.09 10.08 -12.92
CA GLY A 315 16.52 9.49 -11.66
C GLY A 315 15.44 9.44 -10.55
N GLY A 316 14.19 9.84 -10.84
CA GLY A 316 13.06 9.75 -9.90
C GLY A 316 12.29 8.42 -10.00
N TYR A 317 11.34 8.22 -9.10
CA TYR A 317 10.44 7.07 -9.13
C TYR A 317 9.57 7.10 -10.42
N PRO A 318 9.43 5.99 -11.16
CA PRO A 318 8.88 5.99 -12.53
C PRO A 318 7.45 6.51 -12.68
N THR A 319 6.65 6.47 -11.61
CA THR A 319 5.22 6.84 -11.61
C THR A 319 4.88 7.74 -10.44
N GLU A 320 5.49 8.91 -10.43
CA GLU A 320 5.25 9.90 -9.38
C GLU A 320 3.97 10.70 -9.66
N ASN A 321 3.01 10.65 -8.76
CA ASN A 321 1.81 11.49 -8.80
C ASN A 321 2.14 12.98 -8.56
N SER A 322 1.36 13.88 -9.15
CA SER A 322 1.47 15.31 -8.89
C SER A 322 1.05 15.66 -7.45
N GLU A 323 1.88 16.39 -6.71
CA GLU A 323 1.51 16.90 -5.38
C GLU A 323 0.26 17.79 -5.42
N VAL A 324 0.01 18.50 -6.51
CA VAL A 324 -1.19 19.33 -6.70
C VAL A 324 -2.46 18.48 -6.74
N LEU A 325 -2.40 17.27 -7.34
CA LEU A 325 -3.52 16.34 -7.35
C LEU A 325 -3.87 15.91 -5.92
N LEU A 326 -2.84 15.47 -5.16
CA LEU A 326 -3.03 15.00 -3.80
C LEU A 326 -3.45 16.13 -2.85
N GLU A 327 -2.92 17.36 -3.01
CA GLU A 327 -3.37 18.53 -2.27
C GLU A 327 -4.87 18.76 -2.47
N ARG A 328 -5.36 18.72 -3.72
CA ARG A 328 -6.78 18.91 -4.04
C ARG A 328 -7.65 17.85 -3.36
N ILE A 329 -7.25 16.58 -3.40
CA ILE A 329 -7.96 15.47 -2.77
C ILE A 329 -7.95 15.61 -1.24
N ILE A 330 -6.77 15.75 -0.65
CA ILE A 330 -6.58 15.75 0.81
C ILE A 330 -7.30 16.93 1.47
N THR A 331 -7.23 18.10 0.84
CA THR A 331 -7.92 19.29 1.38
C THR A 331 -9.44 19.25 1.19
N ALA A 332 -9.94 18.55 0.17
CA ALA A 332 -11.38 18.40 -0.02
C ALA A 332 -12.01 17.45 0.99
N SER A 333 -11.32 16.37 1.38
CA SER A 333 -11.93 15.24 2.09
C SER A 333 -11.31 14.95 3.48
N SER A 334 -10.48 15.83 4.01
CA SER A 334 -9.90 15.67 5.36
C SER A 334 -9.57 17.01 6.01
N ASN A 335 -9.40 17.01 7.34
CA ASN A 335 -8.90 18.12 8.14
C ASN A 335 -7.50 17.84 8.69
N PRO A 336 -6.74 18.87 9.13
CA PRO A 336 -5.52 18.67 9.91
C PRO A 336 -5.78 17.74 11.11
N GLY A 337 -4.84 16.77 11.32
CA GLY A 337 -4.96 15.75 12.35
C GLY A 337 -5.73 14.49 11.96
N ASP A 338 -6.48 14.48 10.87
CA ASP A 338 -7.13 13.27 10.34
C ASP A 338 -6.09 12.28 9.77
N ILE A 339 -6.45 10.99 9.71
CA ILE A 339 -5.60 9.94 9.14
C ILE A 339 -5.87 9.82 7.64
N VAL A 340 -4.81 9.94 6.86
CA VAL A 340 -4.78 9.67 5.41
C VAL A 340 -4.02 8.37 5.18
N LEU A 341 -4.60 7.43 4.42
CA LEU A 341 -3.99 6.14 4.11
C LEU A 341 -3.79 5.98 2.60
N ASP A 342 -2.60 5.50 2.23
CA ASP A 342 -2.28 5.05 0.88
C ASP A 342 -1.74 3.62 0.95
N ALA A 343 -2.52 2.68 0.41
CA ALA A 343 -2.17 1.26 0.42
C ALA A 343 -1.29 0.83 -0.77
N PHE A 344 -1.00 1.75 -1.70
CA PHE A 344 -0.13 1.58 -2.86
C PHE A 344 0.78 2.82 -2.97
N ALA A 345 1.52 3.09 -1.91
CA ALA A 345 2.12 4.41 -1.67
C ALA A 345 3.22 4.78 -2.68
N GLY A 346 3.88 3.82 -3.33
CA GLY A 346 4.87 4.03 -4.39
C GLY A 346 5.96 5.03 -4.01
N SER A 347 5.99 6.16 -4.70
CA SER A 347 6.94 7.25 -4.38
C SER A 347 6.60 8.07 -3.13
N GLY A 348 5.45 7.82 -2.46
CA GLY A 348 5.03 8.50 -1.24
C GLY A 348 4.51 9.91 -1.41
N THR A 349 4.04 10.29 -2.59
CA THR A 349 3.50 11.65 -2.81
C THR A 349 2.32 11.94 -1.90
N THR A 350 1.42 10.96 -1.69
CA THR A 350 0.27 11.08 -0.78
C THR A 350 0.72 11.40 0.65
N LEU A 351 1.74 10.70 1.15
CA LEU A 351 2.28 10.85 2.50
C LEU A 351 2.95 12.22 2.68
N ALA A 352 3.75 12.63 1.68
CA ALA A 352 4.43 13.91 1.67
C ALA A 352 3.43 15.08 1.72
N VAL A 353 2.36 15.03 0.92
CA VAL A 353 1.33 16.06 0.91
C VAL A 353 0.49 16.02 2.18
N ALA A 354 0.16 14.84 2.71
CA ALA A 354 -0.53 14.70 3.99
C ALA A 354 0.27 15.35 5.13
N GLU A 355 1.59 15.11 5.18
CA GLU A 355 2.50 15.73 6.15
C GLU A 355 2.51 17.25 6.05
N LYS A 356 2.72 17.80 4.84
CA LYS A 356 2.70 19.27 4.57
C LYS A 356 1.41 19.93 5.02
N LEU A 357 0.29 19.22 4.86
CA LEU A 357 -1.03 19.72 5.23
C LEU A 357 -1.41 19.40 6.68
N GLY A 358 -0.51 18.87 7.50
CA GLY A 358 -0.71 18.62 8.92
C GLY A 358 -1.56 17.38 9.24
N ARG A 359 -1.79 16.48 8.30
CA ARG A 359 -2.49 15.21 8.51
C ARG A 359 -1.57 14.18 9.14
N ARG A 360 -2.16 13.15 9.77
CA ARG A 360 -1.49 11.90 10.09
C ARG A 360 -1.54 11.00 8.86
N TRP A 361 -0.58 10.10 8.70
CA TRP A 361 -0.56 9.26 7.51
C TRP A 361 -0.10 7.84 7.78
N ILE A 362 -0.55 6.93 6.91
CA ILE A 362 -0.15 5.53 6.84
C ILE A 362 0.15 5.23 5.37
N GLY A 363 1.37 4.79 5.07
CA GLY A 363 1.77 4.37 3.73
C GLY A 363 2.21 2.91 3.72
N ILE A 364 1.73 2.15 2.74
CA ILE A 364 2.03 0.73 2.58
C ILE A 364 2.57 0.50 1.18
N ASP A 365 3.68 -0.23 1.08
CA ASP A 365 4.20 -0.71 -0.20
C ASP A 365 5.00 -2.00 -0.02
N CYS A 366 4.98 -2.87 -1.04
CA CYS A 366 5.75 -4.11 -1.05
C CYS A 366 7.11 -3.99 -1.75
N GLY A 367 7.43 -2.82 -2.32
CA GLY A 367 8.68 -2.54 -3.01
C GLY A 367 9.74 -1.91 -2.11
N LYS A 368 10.93 -2.50 -2.01
CA LYS A 368 12.04 -1.90 -1.25
C LYS A 368 12.44 -0.53 -1.82
N LEU A 369 12.46 -0.38 -3.14
CA LEU A 369 12.70 0.90 -3.78
C LEU A 369 11.68 1.96 -3.36
N ALA A 370 10.39 1.59 -3.32
CA ALA A 370 9.32 2.49 -2.87
C ALA A 370 9.56 2.95 -1.41
N ILE A 371 9.89 2.01 -0.52
CA ILE A 371 10.17 2.31 0.89
C ILE A 371 11.33 3.30 1.03
N TYR A 372 12.44 3.07 0.35
CA TYR A 372 13.59 3.99 0.41
C TYR A 372 13.30 5.34 -0.25
N THR A 373 12.54 5.35 -1.36
CA THR A 373 12.06 6.59 -1.99
C THR A 373 11.18 7.41 -1.04
N MET A 374 10.24 6.76 -0.36
CA MET A 374 9.38 7.42 0.64
C MET A 374 10.20 7.96 1.81
N GLN A 375 11.14 7.16 2.33
CA GLN A 375 12.03 7.59 3.40
C GLN A 375 12.82 8.84 3.01
N LYS A 376 13.50 8.81 1.83
CA LYS A 376 14.24 9.95 1.31
C LYS A 376 13.35 11.18 1.16
N ARG A 377 12.18 11.03 0.53
CA ARG A 377 11.22 12.13 0.32
C ARG A 377 10.79 12.77 1.63
N LEU A 378 10.43 11.96 2.64
CA LEU A 378 9.95 12.44 3.93
C LEU A 378 11.04 13.16 4.72
N LEU A 379 12.26 12.65 4.70
CA LEU A 379 13.39 13.28 5.40
C LEU A 379 13.85 14.59 4.73
N ASN A 380 13.64 14.74 3.42
CA ASN A 380 14.02 15.93 2.63
C ASN A 380 12.82 16.82 2.24
N LEU A 381 11.75 16.80 3.06
CA LEU A 381 10.51 17.50 2.75
C LEU A 381 10.66 19.02 2.89
N ARG A 382 9.95 19.76 2.02
CA ARG A 382 9.84 21.23 2.08
C ARG A 382 8.39 21.65 2.27
N GLU A 383 8.16 22.84 2.81
CA GLU A 383 6.85 23.32 3.26
C GLU A 383 5.81 23.42 2.13
N GLU A 384 6.22 23.87 0.93
CA GLU A 384 5.29 24.16 -0.15
C GLU A 384 5.05 22.96 -1.07
N ILE A 385 3.87 22.94 -1.69
CA ILE A 385 3.52 21.97 -2.75
C ILE A 385 4.50 22.11 -3.93
N GLY A 386 4.94 20.98 -4.50
CA GLY A 386 6.01 20.92 -5.48
C GLY A 386 7.41 20.91 -4.86
N ASN A 387 7.48 20.65 -3.56
CA ASN A 387 8.71 20.55 -2.76
C ASN A 387 9.58 21.80 -2.83
N ARG A 388 8.99 23.00 -2.62
CA ARG A 388 9.63 24.31 -2.58
C ARG A 388 9.57 24.91 -1.18
N GLY A 389 10.19 26.06 -0.98
CA GLY A 389 10.19 26.76 0.29
C GLY A 389 11.27 26.25 1.25
N LYS A 390 11.07 26.46 2.55
CA LYS A 390 11.99 26.07 3.61
C LYS A 390 11.91 24.55 3.86
N SER A 391 12.93 23.99 4.46
CA SER A 391 12.92 22.60 4.93
C SER A 391 11.80 22.42 5.97
N LEU A 392 10.99 21.39 5.81
CA LEU A 392 9.93 20.99 6.72
C LEU A 392 10.42 19.83 7.58
N LYS A 393 10.48 20.03 8.89
CA LYS A 393 10.76 18.92 9.81
C LYS A 393 9.53 18.01 9.87
N VAL A 394 9.66 16.80 9.33
CA VAL A 394 8.60 15.79 9.33
C VAL A 394 8.26 15.36 10.76
N LYS A 395 6.98 15.10 11.02
CA LYS A 395 6.53 14.49 12.28
C LYS A 395 7.12 13.10 12.44
N PRO A 396 7.29 12.60 13.67
CA PRO A 396 7.84 11.27 13.88
C PRO A 396 7.08 10.20 13.11
N PHE A 397 7.82 9.30 12.47
CA PHE A 397 7.27 8.14 11.79
C PHE A 397 8.11 6.88 12.05
N THR A 398 7.44 5.74 12.00
CA THR A 398 8.07 4.44 12.22
C THR A 398 7.97 3.58 10.95
N LEU A 399 9.11 3.03 10.56
CA LEU A 399 9.18 1.99 9.52
C LEU A 399 8.87 0.64 10.14
N TYR A 400 7.95 -0.10 9.53
CA TYR A 400 7.57 -1.45 9.91
C TYR A 400 7.84 -2.44 8.79
N ASN A 401 8.23 -3.67 9.17
CA ASN A 401 8.19 -4.82 8.29
C ASN A 401 6.90 -5.64 8.57
N ALA A 402 6.28 -6.12 7.49
CA ALA A 402 5.11 -6.99 7.50
C ALA A 402 5.32 -8.11 6.47
N GLY A 403 5.46 -9.35 6.93
CA GLY A 403 5.69 -10.51 6.08
C GLY A 403 7.16 -10.88 5.82
N LEU A 404 8.11 -9.94 5.87
CA LEU A 404 9.53 -10.23 5.83
C LEU A 404 10.21 -9.70 7.09
N TYR A 405 10.61 -10.60 8.00
CA TYR A 405 11.01 -10.26 9.36
C TYR A 405 12.50 -10.41 9.64
N ASP A 406 13.05 -9.51 10.46
CA ASP A 406 14.36 -9.72 11.10
C ASP A 406 14.21 -10.67 12.29
N TYR A 407 14.67 -11.90 12.15
CA TYR A 407 14.57 -12.91 13.21
C TYR A 407 15.33 -12.53 14.48
N LYS A 408 16.47 -11.85 14.37
CA LYS A 408 17.23 -11.40 15.54
C LYS A 408 16.38 -10.44 16.38
N MET A 409 15.74 -9.47 15.75
CA MET A 409 14.85 -8.54 16.44
C MET A 409 13.67 -9.27 17.08
N VAL A 410 13.08 -10.27 16.40
CA VAL A 410 12.00 -11.08 16.97
C VAL A 410 12.47 -11.85 18.20
N LYS A 411 13.64 -12.47 18.14
CA LYS A 411 14.23 -13.24 19.25
C LYS A 411 14.54 -12.35 20.47
N ASP A 412 14.89 -11.10 20.25
CA ASP A 412 15.23 -10.15 21.31
C ASP A 412 14.01 -9.53 22.01
N LEU A 413 12.79 -9.74 21.49
CA LEU A 413 11.55 -9.28 22.12
C LEU A 413 11.39 -9.80 23.54
N PRO A 414 10.77 -9.04 24.48
CA PRO A 414 10.28 -9.58 25.75
C PRO A 414 9.40 -10.80 25.52
N TRP A 415 9.40 -11.77 26.48
CA TRP A 415 8.68 -13.06 26.30
C TRP A 415 7.22 -12.90 25.85
N ASP A 416 6.45 -12.05 26.51
CA ASP A 416 5.04 -11.86 26.17
C ASP A 416 4.85 -11.32 24.74
N LYS A 417 5.75 -10.41 24.30
CA LYS A 417 5.74 -9.87 22.94
C LYS A 417 6.21 -10.89 21.91
N TYR A 418 7.21 -11.69 22.24
CA TYR A 418 7.63 -12.81 21.39
C TYR A 418 6.49 -13.83 21.20
N ARG A 419 5.85 -14.22 22.30
CA ARG A 419 4.74 -15.14 22.28
C ARG A 419 3.56 -14.61 21.44
N GLU A 420 3.15 -13.36 21.67
CA GLU A 420 2.12 -12.68 20.88
C GLU A 420 2.48 -12.66 19.39
N PHE A 421 3.73 -12.29 19.08
CA PHE A 421 4.24 -12.22 17.71
C PHE A 421 4.14 -13.58 17.00
N VAL A 422 4.63 -14.65 17.63
CA VAL A 422 4.67 -15.97 16.99
C VAL A 422 3.28 -16.61 16.89
N LEU A 423 2.38 -16.37 17.83
CA LEU A 423 1.01 -16.81 17.72
C LEU A 423 0.31 -16.13 16.53
N LYS A 424 0.47 -14.82 16.37
CA LYS A 424 -0.04 -14.09 15.21
C LYS A 424 0.59 -14.58 13.91
N LEU A 425 1.90 -14.82 13.89
CA LEU A 425 2.63 -15.31 12.72
C LEU A 425 2.03 -16.62 12.17
N PHE A 426 1.65 -17.54 13.06
CA PHE A 426 1.04 -18.82 12.69
C PHE A 426 -0.49 -18.81 12.72
N GLN A 427 -1.12 -17.65 12.79
CA GLN A 427 -2.59 -17.50 12.81
C GLN A 427 -3.25 -18.22 13.97
N CYS A 428 -2.55 -18.32 15.10
CA CYS A 428 -3.09 -18.95 16.31
C CYS A 428 -3.94 -17.95 17.08
N ARG A 429 -5.07 -18.43 17.61
CA ARG A 429 -5.87 -17.67 18.56
C ARG A 429 -5.13 -17.62 19.89
N ASP A 430 -4.85 -16.42 20.40
CA ASP A 430 -4.21 -16.20 21.71
C ASP A 430 -5.22 -16.44 22.83
N GLU A 431 -5.15 -17.60 23.44
CA GLU A 431 -6.07 -18.04 24.51
C GLU A 431 -5.34 -18.99 25.46
N LYS A 432 -4.73 -18.42 26.50
CA LYS A 432 -4.02 -19.21 27.52
C LYS A 432 -5.00 -20.12 28.27
N HIS A 433 -4.65 -21.40 28.33
CA HIS A 433 -5.44 -22.41 29.06
C HIS A 433 -4.55 -23.53 29.60
N ARG A 434 -5.12 -24.44 30.38
CA ARG A 434 -4.41 -25.61 30.95
C ARG A 434 -5.08 -26.89 30.56
N VAL A 435 -4.26 -27.86 30.09
CA VAL A 435 -4.70 -29.24 29.88
C VAL A 435 -3.79 -30.18 30.65
N ALA A 436 -4.35 -30.97 31.54
CA ALA A 436 -3.61 -31.91 32.40
C ALA A 436 -2.43 -31.27 33.19
N GLY A 437 -2.55 -29.99 33.55
CA GLY A 437 -1.50 -29.25 34.27
C GLY A 437 -0.46 -28.58 33.36
N VAL A 438 -0.46 -28.87 32.04
CA VAL A 438 0.39 -28.19 31.05
C VAL A 438 -0.24 -26.86 30.65
N GLU A 439 0.52 -25.78 30.70
CA GLU A 439 0.08 -24.48 30.22
C GLU A 439 0.20 -24.45 28.70
N LEU A 440 -0.86 -24.03 28.03
CA LEU A 440 -0.95 -23.89 26.57
C LEU A 440 -1.27 -22.44 26.22
N ASP A 441 -0.75 -21.99 25.08
CA ASP A 441 -0.75 -20.58 24.70
C ASP A 441 -1.95 -20.19 23.83
N GLY A 442 -2.54 -21.15 23.14
CA GLY A 442 -3.65 -20.84 22.25
C GLY A 442 -4.12 -22.02 21.40
N TYR A 443 -4.76 -21.70 20.29
CA TYR A 443 -5.32 -22.68 19.36
C TYR A 443 -5.00 -22.33 17.91
N LEU A 444 -4.64 -23.33 17.10
CA LEU A 444 -4.62 -23.25 15.64
C LEU A 444 -5.87 -23.98 15.12
N GLY A 445 -6.87 -23.22 14.70
CA GLY A 445 -8.22 -23.74 14.47
C GLY A 445 -8.84 -24.21 15.78
N ARG A 446 -8.98 -25.54 15.96
CA ARG A 446 -9.48 -26.20 17.19
C ARG A 446 -8.37 -26.93 17.94
N ASP A 447 -7.19 -27.03 17.39
CA ASP A 447 -6.09 -27.80 17.92
C ASP A 447 -5.23 -26.95 18.87
N PRO A 448 -4.80 -27.47 20.02
CA PRO A 448 -4.04 -26.71 21.00
C PRO A 448 -2.63 -26.39 20.54
N VAL A 449 -2.14 -25.23 20.97
CA VAL A 449 -0.82 -24.68 20.64
C VAL A 449 -0.04 -24.39 21.90
N MET A 450 1.23 -24.79 21.90
CA MET A 450 2.22 -24.44 22.91
C MET A 450 3.36 -23.65 22.26
N VAL A 451 3.73 -22.53 22.82
CA VAL A 451 4.94 -21.78 22.46
C VAL A 451 6.06 -22.23 23.39
N PHE A 452 7.11 -22.81 22.81
CA PHE A 452 8.24 -23.29 23.58
C PHE A 452 9.06 -22.13 24.19
N ASP A 453 9.05 -22.03 25.53
CA ASP A 453 9.72 -20.95 26.25
C ASP A 453 11.22 -21.21 26.37
N TYR A 454 11.96 -20.90 25.29
CA TYR A 454 13.41 -21.03 25.22
C TYR A 454 14.16 -20.04 26.15
N LYS A 455 13.50 -19.00 26.66
CA LYS A 455 14.11 -18.05 27.60
C LYS A 455 14.11 -18.57 29.03
N LYS A 456 13.04 -19.27 29.40
CA LYS A 456 12.89 -19.92 30.69
C LYS A 456 13.70 -21.23 30.76
N HIS A 457 13.81 -21.92 29.65
CA HIS A 457 14.42 -23.24 29.53
C HIS A 457 15.68 -23.17 28.65
N LYS A 458 16.69 -22.37 29.09
CA LYS A 458 17.91 -22.11 28.28
C LYS A 458 18.67 -23.37 27.83
N ASP A 459 18.59 -24.44 28.61
CA ASP A 459 19.29 -25.70 28.38
C ASP A 459 18.36 -26.83 27.88
N VAL A 460 17.06 -26.56 27.70
CA VAL A 460 16.11 -27.57 27.24
C VAL A 460 15.96 -27.45 25.71
N ILE A 461 16.19 -28.57 25.06
CA ILE A 461 16.05 -28.74 23.61
C ILE A 461 14.80 -29.57 23.36
N LEU A 462 14.04 -29.23 22.34
CA LEU A 462 12.90 -30.03 21.90
C LEU A 462 13.44 -31.28 21.18
N ASP A 463 13.47 -32.39 21.86
CA ASP A 463 13.85 -33.69 21.35
C ASP A 463 12.65 -34.67 21.35
N ARG A 464 12.92 -35.90 20.98
CA ARG A 464 11.90 -36.97 20.97
C ARG A 464 11.45 -37.37 22.38
N GLU A 465 12.31 -37.23 23.38
CA GLU A 465 12.01 -37.58 24.77
C GLU A 465 11.05 -36.53 25.35
N PHE A 466 11.27 -35.25 25.11
CA PHE A 466 10.33 -34.19 25.45
C PHE A 466 8.91 -34.47 24.92
N ILE A 467 8.81 -34.87 23.63
CA ILE A 467 7.52 -35.23 23.04
C ILE A 467 6.91 -36.47 23.72
N ASN A 468 7.72 -37.46 24.09
CA ASN A 468 7.25 -38.63 24.82
C ASN A 468 6.67 -38.27 26.19
N ASP A 469 7.36 -37.42 26.93
CA ASP A 469 6.92 -36.97 28.27
C ASP A 469 5.68 -36.09 28.19
N LEU A 470 5.65 -35.18 27.20
CA LEU A 470 4.46 -34.39 26.90
C LEU A 470 3.26 -35.29 26.58
N HIS A 471 3.47 -36.36 25.79
CA HIS A 471 2.42 -37.32 25.46
C HIS A 471 1.96 -38.12 26.66
N LYS A 472 2.84 -38.52 27.59
CA LYS A 472 2.46 -39.18 28.85
C LYS A 472 1.51 -38.31 29.69
N ILE A 473 1.75 -36.98 29.71
CA ILE A 473 0.95 -36.02 30.50
C ILE A 473 -0.39 -35.71 29.81
N LEU A 474 -0.35 -35.39 28.52
CA LEU A 474 -1.51 -34.94 27.74
C LEU A 474 -2.38 -36.13 27.28
N GLY A 475 -1.76 -37.23 26.90
CA GLY A 475 -2.42 -38.49 26.58
C GLY A 475 -3.74 -38.34 25.83
N ASN A 476 -4.78 -38.96 26.37
CA ASN A 476 -6.13 -38.97 25.78
C ASN A 476 -6.93 -37.65 25.94
N LYS A 477 -6.33 -36.60 26.50
CA LYS A 477 -6.97 -35.31 26.74
C LYS A 477 -6.86 -34.31 25.62
N VAL A 478 -6.08 -34.65 24.59
CA VAL A 478 -5.90 -33.87 23.36
C VAL A 478 -6.42 -34.67 22.18
N SER A 479 -7.11 -34.01 21.26
CA SER A 479 -7.56 -34.62 20.00
C SER A 479 -6.42 -34.82 19.02
N TYR A 480 -6.65 -35.13 17.78
CA TYR A 480 -5.70 -35.66 16.82
C TYR A 480 -4.44 -34.82 16.52
N LYS A 481 -4.44 -33.52 16.82
CA LYS A 481 -3.29 -32.62 16.48
C LYS A 481 -2.89 -31.77 17.68
N PHE A 482 -1.58 -31.53 17.82
CA PHE A 482 -0.98 -30.63 18.79
C PHE A 482 0.15 -29.86 18.15
N PHE A 483 0.21 -28.56 18.31
CA PHE A 483 1.21 -27.70 17.69
C PHE A 483 2.21 -27.14 18.71
N ILE A 484 3.50 -27.19 18.38
CA ILE A 484 4.58 -26.64 19.19
C ILE A 484 5.33 -25.61 18.35
N ILE A 485 5.30 -24.35 18.74
CA ILE A 485 6.06 -23.28 18.11
C ILE A 485 7.40 -23.16 18.84
N VAL A 486 8.52 -23.29 18.11
CA VAL A 486 9.85 -23.37 18.71
C VAL A 486 10.92 -22.73 17.85
N PRO A 487 11.97 -22.08 18.43
CA PRO A 487 13.14 -21.66 17.66
C PRO A 487 13.81 -22.86 16.99
N ALA A 488 14.13 -22.75 15.70
CA ALA A 488 14.72 -23.85 14.91
C ALA A 488 16.01 -24.42 15.55
N ALA A 489 16.82 -23.56 16.17
CA ALA A 489 18.05 -23.96 16.87
C ALA A 489 17.78 -24.78 18.14
N SER A 490 16.54 -24.83 18.63
CA SER A 490 16.14 -25.55 19.85
C SER A 490 15.48 -26.90 19.57
N VAL A 491 15.65 -27.46 18.36
CA VAL A 491 15.06 -28.74 17.94
C VAL A 491 16.13 -29.71 17.47
N MET A 492 16.11 -30.95 17.95
CA MET A 492 17.10 -32.00 17.64
C MET A 492 16.69 -32.98 16.55
N PHE A 493 15.54 -32.81 15.91
CA PHE A 493 15.06 -33.71 14.85
C PHE A 493 14.54 -32.89 13.65
N PHE A 494 14.44 -33.52 12.47
CA PHE A 494 14.12 -32.82 11.22
C PHE A 494 12.67 -32.97 10.78
N GLU A 495 11.95 -33.95 11.33
CA GLU A 495 10.56 -34.24 10.96
C GLU A 495 9.64 -33.07 11.37
N ASP A 496 8.61 -32.81 10.55
CA ASP A 496 7.63 -31.75 10.82
C ASP A 496 6.65 -32.12 11.92
N TYR A 497 6.46 -33.41 12.14
CA TYR A 497 5.66 -33.93 13.25
C TYR A 497 6.18 -35.27 13.73
N ILE A 498 5.85 -35.58 14.97
CA ILE A 498 6.06 -36.90 15.59
C ILE A 498 4.68 -37.44 15.93
N GLU A 499 4.42 -38.69 15.53
CA GLU A 499 3.18 -39.38 15.84
C GLU A 499 3.34 -40.25 17.09
N LYS A 500 2.42 -40.07 18.04
CA LYS A 500 2.32 -40.87 19.26
C LYS A 500 0.85 -41.29 19.48
N GLY A 501 0.60 -42.59 19.39
CA GLY A 501 -0.75 -43.12 19.43
C GLY A 501 -1.62 -42.49 18.34
N LYS A 502 -2.70 -41.79 18.72
CA LYS A 502 -3.60 -41.11 17.78
C LYS A 502 -3.24 -39.62 17.56
N ILE A 503 -2.22 -39.11 18.25
CA ILE A 503 -1.88 -37.67 18.23
C ILE A 503 -0.66 -37.42 17.37
N LYS A 504 -0.76 -36.41 16.52
CA LYS A 504 0.37 -35.85 15.75
C LYS A 504 0.84 -34.55 16.40
N TYR A 505 2.09 -34.53 16.87
CA TYR A 505 2.78 -33.38 17.44
C TYR A 505 3.51 -32.64 16.34
N PHE A 506 2.93 -31.58 15.83
CA PHE A 506 3.53 -30.74 14.78
C PHE A 506 4.50 -29.73 15.39
N VAL A 507 5.65 -29.54 14.75
CA VAL A 507 6.71 -28.64 15.23
C VAL A 507 6.90 -27.49 14.23
N LEU A 508 6.43 -26.31 14.64
CA LEU A 508 6.52 -25.04 13.91
C LEU A 508 7.83 -24.35 14.26
N ARG A 509 8.85 -24.51 13.44
CA ARG A 509 10.19 -23.95 13.69
C ARG A 509 10.28 -22.50 13.23
N ILE A 510 10.99 -21.64 13.99
CA ILE A 510 11.30 -20.27 13.63
C ILE A 510 12.83 -20.11 13.59
N PRO A 511 13.46 -19.55 12.58
CA PRO A 511 12.90 -18.88 11.40
C PRO A 511 12.32 -19.82 10.36
N TYR A 512 12.24 -21.09 10.60
CA TYR A 512 11.86 -21.99 9.54
C TYR A 512 11.02 -23.19 9.99
N SER A 513 9.79 -23.26 9.58
CA SER A 513 9.10 -24.44 9.07
C SER A 513 7.66 -24.12 8.72
N ILE A 514 7.37 -24.10 7.44
CA ILE A 514 6.00 -24.11 6.96
C ILE A 514 5.63 -25.56 6.73
N ILE A 515 4.60 -26.03 7.41
CA ILE A 515 4.04 -27.36 7.21
C ILE A 515 3.34 -27.40 5.86
N ASP A 516 3.38 -28.56 5.16
CA ASP A 516 2.72 -28.73 3.85
C ASP A 516 1.24 -28.31 3.84
N GLU A 517 0.52 -28.43 4.96
CA GLU A 517 -0.86 -27.95 5.08
C GLU A 517 -1.00 -26.43 5.02
N LEU A 518 -0.01 -25.67 5.51
CA LEU A 518 0.05 -24.22 5.36
C LEU A 518 0.49 -23.82 3.95
N HIS A 519 1.37 -24.60 3.32
CA HIS A 519 1.77 -24.41 1.93
C HIS A 519 0.61 -24.53 0.93
N ARG A 520 -0.41 -25.33 1.21
CA ARG A 520 -1.60 -25.46 0.35
C ARG A 520 -2.42 -24.20 0.25
N LYS A 521 -2.25 -23.26 1.18
CA LYS A 521 -2.89 -21.93 1.16
C LYS A 521 -2.09 -20.86 0.41
N GLY A 522 -1.02 -21.21 -0.27
CA GLY A 522 -0.34 -20.34 -1.25
C GLY A 522 0.56 -19.27 -0.65
N PHE A 523 1.44 -19.64 0.31
CA PHE A 523 2.52 -18.75 0.75
C PHE A 523 3.48 -18.46 -0.41
N THR A 524 3.47 -17.24 -0.90
CA THR A 524 4.43 -16.74 -1.88
C THR A 524 5.30 -15.68 -1.23
N HIS A 525 6.61 -15.71 -1.53
CA HIS A 525 7.54 -14.70 -1.03
C HIS A 525 7.30 -13.34 -1.69
N ILE A 526 7.55 -12.26 -0.95
CA ILE A 526 7.60 -10.93 -1.52
C ILE A 526 8.71 -10.88 -2.57
N LYS A 527 8.35 -10.60 -3.83
CA LYS A 527 9.31 -10.44 -4.92
C LYS A 527 9.54 -8.98 -5.23
N GLN A 528 10.80 -8.59 -5.28
CA GLN A 528 11.19 -7.24 -5.68
C GLN A 528 11.25 -7.13 -7.21
N PRO A 529 10.97 -5.96 -7.79
CA PRO A 529 11.10 -5.73 -9.21
C PRO A 529 12.56 -5.92 -9.64
N ILE A 530 12.78 -6.53 -10.80
CA ILE A 530 14.11 -6.70 -11.39
C ILE A 530 14.38 -5.72 -12.53
N ARG A 531 13.37 -4.95 -12.92
CA ARG A 531 13.42 -3.90 -13.96
C ARG A 531 12.62 -2.69 -13.50
N GLU A 532 12.96 -1.50 -14.01
CA GLU A 532 12.19 -0.29 -13.77
C GLU A 532 10.72 -0.43 -14.19
N ALA A 533 10.46 -1.12 -15.31
CA ALA A 533 9.11 -1.38 -15.79
C ALA A 533 8.26 -2.24 -14.82
N ASP A 534 8.89 -3.05 -13.98
CA ASP A 534 8.21 -3.95 -13.05
C ASP A 534 7.87 -3.29 -11.71
N VAL A 535 8.30 -2.04 -11.46
CA VAL A 535 8.11 -1.36 -10.17
C VAL A 535 6.63 -1.23 -9.79
N ASN A 536 5.74 -1.13 -10.77
CA ASN A 536 4.30 -1.06 -10.55
C ASN A 536 3.60 -2.41 -10.67
N ASP A 537 4.31 -3.47 -11.04
CA ASP A 537 3.76 -4.81 -11.31
C ASP A 537 4.06 -5.80 -10.17
N THR A 538 4.54 -5.34 -9.00
CA THR A 538 4.77 -6.19 -7.82
C THR A 538 3.44 -6.61 -7.22
N ILE A 539 2.89 -7.67 -7.77
CA ILE A 539 1.60 -8.24 -7.41
C ILE A 539 1.84 -9.69 -6.99
N ASP A 540 1.20 -10.16 -5.93
CA ASP A 540 1.25 -11.49 -5.31
C ASP A 540 2.41 -11.73 -4.33
N ALA A 541 2.31 -11.07 -3.19
CA ALA A 541 3.10 -11.42 -2.02
C ALA A 541 2.18 -11.75 -0.85
N VAL A 542 1.71 -12.98 -0.77
CA VAL A 542 0.94 -13.44 0.39
C VAL A 542 1.77 -14.46 1.17
N GLY A 543 2.14 -14.11 2.42
CA GLY A 543 2.92 -15.00 3.26
C GLY A 543 3.87 -14.26 4.19
N PHE A 544 4.76 -15.02 4.80
CA PHE A 544 5.85 -14.47 5.59
C PHE A 544 7.15 -15.22 5.36
N ASP A 545 8.28 -14.54 5.56
CA ASP A 545 9.62 -15.10 5.57
C ASP A 545 10.52 -14.34 6.53
N PHE A 546 11.73 -14.84 6.73
CA PHE A 546 12.75 -14.18 7.53
C PHE A 546 13.91 -13.71 6.65
N ILE A 547 14.41 -12.51 6.93
CA ILE A 547 15.51 -11.91 6.19
C ILE A 547 16.74 -12.84 6.19
N GLN A 548 17.25 -13.16 5.01
CA GLN A 548 18.43 -13.94 4.77
C GLN A 548 19.43 -13.11 3.97
N ILE A 549 20.51 -12.66 4.64
CA ILE A 549 21.51 -11.80 4.00
C ILE A 549 22.16 -12.51 2.83
N PRO A 550 22.09 -11.99 1.57
CA PRO A 550 22.74 -12.57 0.42
C PRO A 550 24.26 -12.58 0.58
N ASN A 551 24.91 -13.59 0.00
CA ASN A 551 26.36 -13.62 -0.10
C ASN A 551 26.81 -12.84 -1.34
N VAL A 552 27.55 -11.73 -1.12
CA VAL A 552 27.99 -10.81 -2.16
C VAL A 552 29.51 -10.70 -2.14
N GLU A 553 30.12 -10.84 -3.33
CA GLU A 553 31.56 -10.61 -3.52
C GLU A 553 31.75 -9.66 -4.69
N CYS A 554 32.38 -8.52 -4.45
CA CYS A 554 32.63 -7.47 -5.44
C CYS A 554 34.09 -7.02 -5.44
N ASP A 555 34.56 -6.57 -6.61
CA ASP A 555 35.75 -5.74 -6.70
C ASP A 555 35.34 -4.27 -6.84
N TYR A 556 36.17 -3.40 -6.27
CA TYR A 556 35.97 -1.95 -6.27
C TYR A 556 37.23 -1.29 -6.80
N PHE A 557 37.11 -0.50 -7.88
CA PHE A 557 38.26 0.20 -8.47
C PHE A 557 37.87 1.57 -9.03
N ILE A 558 38.85 2.47 -9.15
CA ILE A 558 38.71 3.77 -9.78
C ILE A 558 39.53 3.76 -11.05
N GLU A 559 38.86 4.02 -12.19
CA GLU A 559 39.46 4.09 -13.52
C GLU A 559 39.30 5.49 -14.11
N GLY A 560 40.18 5.86 -15.06
CA GLY A 560 39.95 6.99 -15.94
C GLY A 560 38.84 6.66 -16.95
N LYS A 561 37.95 7.58 -17.26
CA LYS A 561 36.82 7.34 -18.18
C LYS A 561 37.34 6.93 -19.57
N LYS A 562 36.98 5.72 -20.00
CA LYS A 562 37.40 5.19 -21.33
C LYS A 562 36.79 6.03 -22.44
N GLY A 563 37.63 6.61 -23.32
CA GLY A 563 37.21 7.22 -24.58
C GLY A 563 37.30 8.75 -24.69
N GLN A 564 37.83 9.44 -23.67
CA GLN A 564 38.17 10.88 -23.77
C GLN A 564 39.70 11.07 -23.80
N MET A 565 40.17 12.00 -24.66
CA MET A 565 41.59 12.35 -24.72
C MET A 565 42.09 12.82 -23.34
N GLU A 566 43.37 12.54 -23.01
CA GLU A 566 44.05 12.76 -21.73
C GLU A 566 44.04 14.17 -21.12
N ILE A 567 43.23 15.09 -21.65
CA ILE A 567 43.29 16.52 -21.29
C ILE A 567 42.41 16.85 -20.06
N ASP A 568 41.45 16.00 -19.69
CA ASP A 568 40.58 16.26 -18.56
C ASP A 568 40.76 15.22 -17.44
N LYS A 569 41.73 15.50 -16.53
CA LYS A 569 42.00 14.66 -15.36
C LYS A 569 40.89 14.67 -14.29
N SER A 570 39.79 15.39 -14.51
CA SER A 570 38.72 15.59 -13.53
C SER A 570 37.64 14.50 -13.55
N ASN A 571 37.49 13.71 -14.61
CA ASN A 571 36.43 12.71 -14.73
C ASN A 571 36.93 11.29 -14.42
N LYS A 572 36.93 10.96 -13.14
CA LYS A 572 37.21 9.61 -12.64
C LYS A 572 35.89 8.84 -12.48
N GLU A 573 35.91 7.58 -12.88
CA GLU A 573 34.78 6.66 -12.72
C GLU A 573 35.12 5.63 -11.63
N ALA A 574 34.19 5.42 -10.67
CA ALA A 574 34.27 4.35 -9.72
C ALA A 574 33.47 3.16 -10.23
N VAL A 575 34.09 1.99 -10.27
CA VAL A 575 33.48 0.79 -10.83
C VAL A 575 33.31 -0.26 -9.74
N ILE A 576 32.10 -0.80 -9.63
CA ILE A 576 31.77 -1.95 -8.77
C ILE A 576 31.54 -3.13 -9.68
N LYS A 577 32.40 -4.16 -9.60
CA LYS A 577 32.28 -5.39 -10.37
C LYS A 577 31.75 -6.52 -9.51
N ILE A 578 30.52 -6.96 -9.76
CA ILE A 578 29.87 -8.04 -9.01
C ILE A 578 30.39 -9.39 -9.50
N LYS A 579 31.20 -10.05 -8.70
CA LYS A 579 31.75 -11.40 -8.99
C LYS A 579 30.77 -12.50 -8.62
N LYS A 580 30.12 -12.35 -7.45
CA LYS A 580 29.19 -13.33 -6.91
C LYS A 580 28.05 -12.61 -6.21
N PHE A 581 26.86 -13.12 -6.46
CA PHE A 581 25.66 -12.75 -5.70
C PHE A 581 24.80 -14.01 -5.54
N LYS A 582 24.63 -14.46 -4.32
CA LYS A 582 23.87 -15.67 -4.02
C LYS A 582 22.91 -15.41 -2.88
N SER A 583 21.61 -15.51 -3.17
CA SER A 583 20.58 -15.47 -2.13
C SER A 583 20.62 -16.75 -1.29
N ASN A 584 20.49 -16.57 0.02
CA ASN A 584 20.30 -17.66 0.96
C ASN A 584 18.79 -17.85 1.15
N ILE A 585 18.22 -18.92 0.62
CA ILE A 585 16.80 -19.21 0.76
C ILE A 585 16.65 -20.38 1.70
N LEU A 586 15.88 -20.19 2.77
CA LEU A 586 15.46 -21.27 3.65
C LEU A 586 14.24 -21.97 3.02
N SER A 587 14.47 -22.93 2.14
CA SER A 587 13.41 -23.74 1.56
C SER A 587 13.70 -25.23 1.74
N LYS A 588 12.70 -26.05 2.07
CA LYS A 588 12.80 -27.52 2.08
C LYS A 588 13.15 -28.09 0.71
N LYS A 589 12.79 -27.38 -0.36
CA LYS A 589 13.23 -27.65 -1.73
C LYS A 589 14.15 -26.52 -2.14
N PRO A 590 15.48 -26.63 -1.91
CA PRO A 590 16.40 -25.58 -2.28
C PRO A 590 16.30 -25.31 -3.78
N LEU A 591 15.86 -24.10 -4.13
CA LEU A 591 15.98 -23.61 -5.49
C LEU A 591 17.48 -23.51 -5.79
N LYS A 592 17.95 -24.23 -6.80
CA LYS A 592 19.34 -24.12 -7.25
C LYS A 592 19.46 -22.86 -8.10
N PHE A 593 19.94 -21.79 -7.49
CA PHE A 593 20.42 -20.63 -8.22
C PHE A 593 21.94 -20.74 -8.34
N GLU A 594 22.46 -20.55 -9.55
CA GLU A 594 23.88 -20.66 -9.80
C GLU A 594 24.63 -19.45 -9.24
N ASN A 595 24.45 -18.29 -9.83
CA ASN A 595 25.11 -17.05 -9.40
C ASN A 595 24.45 -15.83 -10.06
N ARG A 596 24.19 -14.77 -9.28
CA ARG A 596 23.67 -13.47 -9.73
C ARG A 596 22.24 -13.46 -10.28
N GLU A 597 21.59 -14.61 -10.49
CA GLU A 597 20.24 -14.73 -11.06
C GLU A 597 19.17 -14.12 -10.16
N THR A 598 19.41 -14.11 -8.85
CA THR A 598 18.50 -13.58 -7.86
C THR A 598 18.73 -12.11 -7.54
N LEU A 599 19.75 -11.47 -8.12
CA LEU A 599 19.93 -10.02 -7.96
C LEU A 599 18.73 -9.30 -8.60
N SER A 600 18.16 -8.34 -7.88
CA SER A 600 17.10 -7.48 -8.34
C SER A 600 17.64 -6.11 -8.72
N MET A 601 18.25 -5.44 -7.76
CA MET A 601 18.80 -4.10 -7.94
C MET A 601 19.94 -3.82 -6.96
N VAL A 602 20.71 -2.76 -7.26
CA VAL A 602 21.72 -2.18 -6.36
C VAL A 602 21.38 -0.73 -6.18
N MET A 603 21.31 -0.27 -4.92
CA MET A 603 21.06 1.13 -4.58
C MET A 603 22.32 1.74 -3.95
N ILE A 604 22.56 3.00 -4.24
CA ILE A 604 23.76 3.74 -3.86
C ILE A 604 23.36 5.02 -3.13
N ASP A 605 24.07 5.29 -2.04
CA ASP A 605 24.08 6.56 -1.32
C ASP A 605 25.53 7.04 -1.31
N TYR A 606 25.82 8.15 -2.03
CA TYR A 606 27.18 8.61 -2.30
C TYR A 606 27.83 9.33 -1.13
N ASP A 607 27.06 9.90 -0.23
CA ASP A 607 27.48 10.74 0.89
C ASP A 607 26.95 10.25 2.24
N TYR A 608 26.88 8.91 2.38
CA TYR A 608 26.30 8.24 3.55
C TYR A 608 26.87 8.78 4.87
N ASP A 609 25.99 9.30 5.72
CA ASP A 609 26.31 9.95 7.01
C ASP A 609 26.65 8.98 8.15
N GLY A 610 26.50 7.68 7.95
CA GLY A 610 26.70 6.64 8.98
C GLY A 610 25.43 6.25 9.74
N GLU A 611 24.33 6.95 9.56
CA GLU A 611 23.09 6.73 10.30
C GLU A 611 21.89 6.34 9.39
N VAL A 612 21.64 7.12 8.34
CA VAL A 612 20.44 6.96 7.51
C VAL A 612 20.84 6.82 6.05
N PHE A 613 20.42 5.72 5.43
CA PHE A 613 20.58 5.51 4.00
C PHE A 613 19.65 6.46 3.22
N ASP A 614 20.20 7.36 2.46
CA ASP A 614 19.53 8.32 1.58
C ASP A 614 19.93 8.07 0.13
N PHE A 615 19.33 7.07 -0.53
CA PHE A 615 19.80 6.62 -1.83
C PHE A 615 19.73 7.70 -2.91
N ASP A 616 20.77 7.75 -3.75
CA ASP A 616 20.91 8.68 -4.87
C ASP A 616 20.68 8.04 -6.21
N ASP A 617 21.16 6.82 -6.38
CA ASP A 617 21.06 6.07 -7.63
C ASP A 617 20.59 4.63 -7.41
N VAL A 618 19.89 4.08 -8.42
CA VAL A 618 19.47 2.68 -8.48
C VAL A 618 19.87 2.06 -9.81
N PHE A 619 20.42 0.85 -9.73
CA PHE A 619 20.86 0.06 -10.88
C PHE A 619 20.11 -1.28 -10.88
N TYR A 620 19.34 -1.54 -11.92
CA TYR A 620 18.59 -2.78 -12.04
C TYR A 620 19.45 -3.91 -12.60
N ALA A 621 19.19 -5.14 -12.17
CA ALA A 621 19.96 -6.30 -12.53
C ALA A 621 20.13 -6.51 -14.04
N GLU A 622 19.09 -6.18 -14.84
CA GLU A 622 19.16 -6.29 -16.30
C GLU A 622 20.21 -5.36 -16.93
N ASP A 623 20.29 -4.13 -16.42
CA ASP A 623 21.26 -3.17 -16.93
C ASP A 623 22.68 -3.48 -16.43
N ILE A 624 22.81 -3.90 -15.18
CA ILE A 624 24.08 -4.39 -14.63
C ILE A 624 24.57 -5.58 -15.45
N LYS A 625 23.68 -6.52 -15.83
CA LYS A 625 24.01 -7.67 -16.69
C LYS A 625 24.49 -7.27 -18.08
N LYS A 626 23.81 -6.27 -18.72
CA LYS A 626 24.24 -5.72 -20.02
C LYS A 626 25.63 -5.11 -19.94
N ASN A 627 25.97 -4.52 -18.81
CA ASN A 627 27.27 -3.93 -18.53
C ASN A 627 28.27 -4.93 -17.93
N LYS A 628 28.13 -6.23 -18.27
CA LYS A 628 29.05 -7.30 -17.82
C LYS A 628 29.20 -7.42 -16.29
N TRP A 629 28.15 -7.12 -15.57
CA TRP A 629 28.07 -7.09 -14.09
C TRP A 629 28.93 -6.01 -13.46
N GLU A 630 29.11 -4.91 -14.14
CA GLU A 630 29.80 -3.70 -13.68
C GLU A 630 28.79 -2.57 -13.51
N ILE A 631 28.93 -1.83 -12.39
CA ILE A 631 28.20 -0.60 -12.11
C ILE A 631 29.19 0.55 -12.16
N HIS A 632 28.92 1.51 -13.03
CA HIS A 632 29.78 2.67 -13.25
C HIS A 632 29.19 3.88 -12.52
N LEU A 633 29.97 4.44 -11.59
CA LEU A 633 29.58 5.55 -10.74
C LEU A 633 30.47 6.75 -11.00
N ASP A 634 29.95 7.95 -10.82
CA ASP A 634 30.76 9.17 -10.81
C ASP A 634 31.58 9.22 -9.52
N ALA A 635 32.90 8.99 -9.61
CA ALA A 635 33.79 9.01 -8.47
C ALA A 635 33.85 10.37 -7.74
N ASN A 636 33.43 11.47 -8.41
CA ASN A 636 33.41 12.79 -7.77
C ASN A 636 32.22 12.97 -6.83
N LYS A 637 31.17 12.18 -6.98
CA LYS A 637 30.02 12.18 -6.08
C LYS A 637 30.30 11.44 -4.76
N ILE A 638 31.31 10.56 -4.73
CA ILE A 638 31.68 9.83 -3.52
C ILE A 638 32.42 10.75 -2.56
N ASP A 639 31.77 11.05 -1.43
CA ASP A 639 32.35 11.84 -0.36
C ASP A 639 33.30 10.99 0.53
N GLU A 640 33.22 11.04 1.83
CA GLU A 640 34.07 10.25 2.74
C GLU A 640 33.78 8.75 2.64
N GLN A 641 32.52 8.38 2.57
CA GLN A 641 32.07 7.00 2.46
C GLN A 641 30.77 6.88 1.64
N ILE A 642 30.62 5.75 0.99
CA ILE A 642 29.47 5.37 0.19
C ILE A 642 28.79 4.15 0.82
N MET A 643 27.46 4.13 0.90
CA MET A 643 26.72 2.93 1.22
C MET A 643 26.14 2.30 -0.05
N ILE A 644 26.30 0.99 -0.15
CA ILE A 644 25.82 0.16 -1.27
C ILE A 644 24.88 -0.87 -0.69
N ILE A 645 23.64 -0.93 -1.21
CA ILE A 645 22.66 -1.94 -0.83
C ILE A 645 22.38 -2.83 -2.03
N TYR A 646 22.73 -4.10 -1.91
CA TYR A 646 22.41 -5.15 -2.87
C TYR A 646 21.12 -5.83 -2.44
N ILE A 647 20.13 -5.88 -3.33
CA ILE A 647 18.79 -6.42 -3.04
C ILE A 647 18.50 -7.60 -3.96
N ASP A 648 18.03 -8.71 -3.38
CA ASP A 648 17.55 -9.85 -4.15
C ASP A 648 16.05 -9.70 -4.52
N ILE A 649 15.59 -10.61 -5.40
CA ILE A 649 14.18 -10.66 -5.83
C ILE A 649 13.20 -11.01 -4.70
N PHE A 650 13.69 -11.45 -3.54
CA PHE A 650 12.90 -11.78 -2.36
C PHE A 650 12.86 -10.65 -1.33
N GLY A 651 13.52 -9.52 -1.59
CA GLY A 651 13.59 -8.37 -0.70
C GLY A 651 14.65 -8.46 0.38
N ASN A 652 15.51 -9.49 0.35
CA ASN A 652 16.67 -9.57 1.24
C ASN A 652 17.75 -8.60 0.77
N GLU A 653 18.47 -8.01 1.73
CA GLU A 653 19.47 -7.00 1.42
C GLU A 653 20.81 -7.28 2.08
N LYS A 654 21.89 -6.96 1.36
CA LYS A 654 23.25 -6.87 1.88
C LYS A 654 23.69 -5.42 1.81
N ARG A 655 24.06 -4.86 2.94
CA ARG A 655 24.60 -3.49 3.07
C ARG A 655 26.11 -3.52 3.16
N GLU A 656 26.77 -2.69 2.41
CA GLU A 656 28.23 -2.50 2.47
C GLU A 656 28.55 -1.01 2.48
N VAL A 657 29.36 -0.61 3.45
CA VAL A 657 29.94 0.74 3.50
C VAL A 657 31.37 0.66 2.99
N LYS A 658 31.72 1.50 2.04
CA LYS A 658 33.05 1.62 1.48
C LYS A 658 33.52 3.05 1.59
N LYS A 659 34.81 3.21 1.98
CA LYS A 659 35.49 4.50 1.90
C LYS A 659 36.17 4.67 0.55
N ARG A 660 36.39 5.88 0.10
CA ARG A 660 37.07 6.15 -1.19
C ARG A 660 38.41 5.42 -1.32
N LYS A 661 39.16 5.22 -0.23
CA LYS A 661 40.40 4.45 -0.20
C LYS A 661 40.25 2.94 -0.42
N ASP A 662 39.05 2.40 -0.25
CA ASP A 662 38.76 0.98 -0.45
C ASP A 662 38.62 0.62 -1.93
N PHE A 663 38.51 1.62 -2.78
CA PHE A 663 38.54 1.46 -4.24
C PHE A 663 40.02 1.43 -4.70
N LYS A 664 40.42 0.31 -5.28
CA LYS A 664 41.76 0.13 -5.83
C LYS A 664 41.94 1.01 -7.07
N LYS A 665 43.19 1.42 -7.38
CA LYS A 665 43.47 2.01 -8.70
C LYS A 665 43.39 0.92 -9.73
N GLY A 666 42.48 1.09 -10.71
CA GLY A 666 42.35 0.19 -11.86
C GLY A 666 43.44 0.36 -12.88
#